data_f48b23c79e7f3d76a895648d4e329316
#
_entry.id   f48b23c79e7f3d76a895648d4e329316
#
_cell.length_a   1.000
_cell.length_b   1.000
_cell.length_c   1.000
_cell.angle_alpha   90.00
_cell.angle_beta   90.00
_cell.angle_gamma   90.00
#
_symmetry.space_group_name_H-M   'P 1'
#
loop_
_entity.id
_entity.type
_entity.pdbx_description
1 polymer ?
#
loop_
_entity_poly.entity_id
_entity_poly.type
_entity_poly.pdbx_seq_one_letter_code
_entity_poly.pdbx_strand_id
1 'polypeptide(L)'
;MTSMKKALIIFSILVAGVLCSCNKTVEPASIKLDVTEYNADFAGEEFTISVLSNRDWEAKCEAPWLTLTHTSEEALDARTYILVTVSPNSDEERSATITINAKSGEASASYLVRQGENTHVIRTPDKFVEFLQACAKSEGANDFRLGGDIDLSGKTLPEVESMIYTFDGQGHSIKNWTSSAPLFKSIAASGEVKNLIIDSSCKLSIPADVEKFGFVAGQNAGTIDNVENKADITISGISKGWKGAVCGENTGTLSNCRNSGSISYNGPSATDGSVYVGGVAGRSTGENASAADCSNTGAISISYTDVAAQSIYAAGVTGAANANAKTLKCTNGGKVTVKVHSISTNGQAAGIVCYSGGEITGCSNTGDISLLSESAEGKADGSVKGAGVAGIACYSGWENGKTSACTNSGNITLRAGYSLAQQTVGSATKYSSNVAGIVGHAYKCVIEDCHNTGKVHSEFRNIDNAESVYNTTARQSCGGIVSSSWGNIVSCTNKGDVEVVWITAAHNAAMAKNFVGQVGGISGGDYHSDQQSSNIDGCTNEGAVSITCDSSQSNNAFGGIVGWPGKENAAGLNEVANCVNRGDVTLDGFSKSRVGGISGGATKCSGSKNYGKIYLKGGLTNCSMGGIIGFQNFFNVSNCENYGDIASDVKLAGTESSAAGGIGGLVGALGNTAQVYSGCKVDCSVTVPDGSAASLILGVIGQNKAVTTKLEIGTAEAPIKIKGSFNGTTLSAANYETYMRRPDFSLVNSNITFNVKFGD
;
A
#
# COMPACT_ATOMS: atom_id res chain seq x y z
N MET A 1 32.75 -17.55 31.97
CA MET A 1 33.69 -17.57 33.14
C MET A 1 33.95 -19.01 33.54
N THR A 2 34.98 -19.61 33.03
CA THR A 2 35.68 -20.70 33.72
C THR A 2 37.09 -20.82 33.11
N SER A 3 38.04 -20.37 33.86
CA SER A 3 39.47 -20.41 33.61
C SER A 3 39.95 -21.83 33.76
N MET A 4 40.58 -22.38 32.74
CA MET A 4 41.39 -23.59 32.91
C MET A 4 42.86 -23.22 33.00
N LYS A 5 43.44 -23.55 34.15
CA LYS A 5 44.84 -23.32 34.54
C LYS A 5 45.77 -24.19 33.70
N LYS A 6 46.78 -23.57 33.08
CA LYS A 6 47.95 -24.27 32.53
C LYS A 6 48.87 -24.70 33.67
N ALA A 7 49.15 -25.99 33.80
CA ALA A 7 50.19 -26.49 34.67
C ALA A 7 51.46 -26.71 33.84
N LEU A 8 52.49 -25.92 34.11
CA LEU A 8 53.84 -26.07 33.59
C LEU A 8 54.64 -26.97 34.53
N ILE A 9 55.08 -28.13 34.10
CA ILE A 9 56.00 -29.01 34.86
C ILE A 9 57.37 -28.90 34.23
N ILE A 10 58.29 -28.30 34.98
CA ILE A 10 59.73 -28.29 34.68
C ILE A 10 60.38 -29.41 35.49
N PHE A 11 61.03 -30.34 34.81
CA PHE A 11 61.91 -31.35 35.50
C PHE A 11 63.34 -31.13 35.09
N SER A 12 64.17 -30.96 36.11
CA SER A 12 65.63 -30.79 36.08
C SER A 12 66.33 -32.16 36.01
N ILE A 13 67.33 -32.28 35.13
CA ILE A 13 68.09 -33.48 34.92
C ILE A 13 69.43 -33.38 35.66
N LEU A 14 69.76 -34.41 36.42
CA LEU A 14 71.07 -34.60 37.03
C LEU A 14 71.92 -35.59 36.16
N VAL A 15 73.09 -35.15 35.73
CA VAL A 15 74.06 -35.93 34.94
C VAL A 15 74.95 -36.75 35.80
N ALA A 16 75.08 -38.07 35.56
CA ALA A 16 76.21 -38.90 36.04
C ALA A 16 76.75 -39.66 34.80
N GLY A 17 78.01 -39.35 34.44
CA GLY A 17 78.72 -39.98 33.39
C GLY A 17 79.32 -41.33 33.75
N VAL A 18 79.23 -42.30 32.88
CA VAL A 18 80.10 -43.50 32.84
C VAL A 18 80.50 -43.74 31.39
N LEU A 19 81.82 -43.67 31.15
CA LEU A 19 82.42 -44.05 29.86
C LEU A 19 82.45 -45.58 29.80
N CYS A 20 81.72 -46.12 28.84
CA CYS A 20 81.84 -47.49 28.36
C CYS A 20 81.87 -47.51 26.83
N SER A 21 83.06 -47.93 26.28
CA SER A 21 83.23 -48.16 24.87
C SER A 21 82.40 -49.37 24.49
N CYS A 22 81.35 -49.15 23.68
CA CYS A 22 80.60 -50.19 22.98
C CYS A 22 80.47 -49.85 21.52
N ASN A 23 80.68 -50.84 20.64
CA ASN A 23 80.25 -50.77 19.27
C ASN A 23 78.79 -50.35 19.16
N LYS A 24 78.57 -49.13 18.72
CA LYS A 24 77.20 -48.62 18.51
C LYS A 24 76.57 -49.43 17.33
N THR A 25 75.81 -50.46 17.64
CA THR A 25 74.78 -50.86 16.72
C THR A 25 73.89 -49.65 16.48
N VAL A 26 73.92 -49.09 15.31
CA VAL A 26 73.05 -47.96 14.95
C VAL A 26 71.63 -48.51 15.05
N GLU A 27 70.87 -48.08 16.06
CA GLU A 27 69.48 -48.47 16.16
C GLU A 27 68.71 -48.02 14.89
N PRO A 28 67.84 -48.90 14.37
CA PRO A 28 67.02 -48.54 13.19
C PRO A 28 66.28 -47.22 13.46
N ALA A 29 66.20 -46.39 12.43
CA ALA A 29 65.48 -45.15 12.52
C ALA A 29 64.00 -45.42 12.89
N SER A 30 63.50 -44.70 13.86
CA SER A 30 62.10 -44.87 14.32
C SER A 30 61.45 -43.53 14.65
N ILE A 31 60.21 -43.41 14.24
CA ILE A 31 59.29 -42.34 14.67
C ILE A 31 58.05 -43.02 15.23
N LYS A 32 57.72 -42.70 16.49
CA LYS A 32 56.54 -43.24 17.18
C LYS A 32 55.63 -42.12 17.59
N LEU A 33 54.38 -42.28 17.32
CA LEU A 33 53.26 -41.40 17.74
C LEU A 33 52.45 -42.11 18.81
N ASP A 34 51.89 -41.40 19.78
CA ASP A 34 51.05 -42.00 20.79
C ASP A 34 49.65 -42.36 20.26
N VAL A 35 49.16 -41.53 19.35
CA VAL A 35 47.96 -41.74 18.57
C VAL A 35 48.25 -41.35 17.11
N THR A 36 47.51 -41.91 16.16
CA THR A 36 47.76 -41.73 14.71
C THR A 36 46.62 -40.97 14.01
N GLU A 37 45.61 -40.61 14.76
CA GLU A 37 44.49 -39.82 14.21
C GLU A 37 43.87 -38.92 15.25
N TYR A 38 43.17 -37.86 14.80
CA TYR A 38 42.45 -36.92 15.63
C TYR A 38 41.20 -36.48 14.87
N ASN A 39 40.07 -36.43 15.62
CA ASN A 39 38.79 -35.91 15.08
C ASN A 39 38.59 -34.53 15.69
N ALA A 40 38.76 -33.51 14.85
CA ALA A 40 38.59 -32.11 15.25
C ALA A 40 37.14 -31.67 15.08
N ASP A 41 36.71 -30.77 15.93
CA ASP A 41 35.41 -30.09 15.84
C ASP A 41 35.38 -29.15 14.62
N PHE A 42 34.21 -28.99 14.02
CA PHE A 42 34.05 -28.07 12.87
C PHE A 42 34.36 -26.61 13.26
N ALA A 43 34.22 -26.20 14.52
CA ALA A 43 34.51 -24.85 14.99
C ALA A 43 36.02 -24.52 14.97
N GLY A 44 36.84 -25.54 14.76
CA GLY A 44 38.29 -25.41 14.86
C GLY A 44 38.78 -25.43 16.30
N GLU A 45 39.95 -25.94 16.47
CA GLU A 45 40.57 -26.09 17.78
C GLU A 45 42.10 -26.26 17.68
N GLU A 46 42.77 -26.37 18.85
CA GLU A 46 44.20 -26.68 18.91
C GLU A 46 44.42 -28.00 19.63
N PHE A 47 45.32 -28.83 19.11
CA PHE A 47 45.75 -30.06 19.74
C PHE A 47 47.25 -30.27 19.54
N THR A 48 47.83 -31.23 20.26
CA THR A 48 49.27 -31.55 20.15
C THR A 48 49.49 -32.99 19.70
N ILE A 49 50.46 -33.20 18.80
CA ILE A 49 50.95 -34.51 18.41
C ILE A 49 52.23 -34.79 19.20
N SER A 50 52.27 -35.88 19.93
CA SER A 50 53.45 -36.35 20.67
C SER A 50 54.30 -37.21 19.77
N VAL A 51 55.54 -36.81 19.53
CA VAL A 51 56.51 -37.47 18.65
C VAL A 51 57.70 -37.96 19.47
N LEU A 52 58.00 -39.23 19.37
CA LEU A 52 59.24 -39.80 19.90
C LEU A 52 60.06 -40.30 18.70
N SER A 53 61.20 -39.69 18.46
CA SER A 53 62.09 -40.06 17.34
C SER A 53 63.52 -40.17 17.82
N ASN A 54 64.21 -41.21 17.32
CA ASN A 54 65.67 -41.39 17.53
C ASN A 54 66.48 -40.78 16.34
N ARG A 55 65.87 -39.99 15.49
CA ARG A 55 66.48 -39.22 14.38
C ARG A 55 65.91 -37.80 14.37
N ASP A 56 66.68 -36.89 13.79
CA ASP A 56 66.16 -35.57 13.47
C ASP A 56 64.95 -35.75 12.52
N TRP A 57 63.89 -35.03 12.82
CA TRP A 57 62.64 -35.19 12.03
C TRP A 57 62.11 -33.85 11.57
N GLU A 58 61.24 -33.90 10.55
CA GLU A 58 60.40 -32.77 10.11
C GLU A 58 58.98 -33.23 9.85
N ALA A 59 58.04 -32.35 10.16
CA ALA A 59 56.61 -32.56 9.88
C ALA A 59 56.13 -31.65 8.74
N LYS A 60 55.30 -32.18 7.83
CA LYS A 60 54.70 -31.46 6.71
C LYS A 60 53.25 -31.80 6.60
N CYS A 61 52.48 -30.77 6.23
CA CYS A 61 51.09 -30.90 5.83
C CYS A 61 50.77 -29.89 4.71
N GLU A 62 50.17 -30.34 3.66
CA GLU A 62 49.79 -29.48 2.51
C GLU A 62 48.40 -28.84 2.66
N ALA A 63 47.64 -29.29 3.65
CA ALA A 63 46.28 -28.79 3.86
C ALA A 63 46.29 -27.35 4.48
N PRO A 64 45.76 -26.36 3.77
CA PRO A 64 45.84 -24.95 4.20
C PRO A 64 45.04 -24.64 5.48
N TRP A 65 44.17 -25.56 5.89
CA TRP A 65 43.37 -25.44 7.10
C TRP A 65 44.02 -26.00 8.38
N LEU A 66 45.22 -26.61 8.23
CA LEU A 66 46.06 -27.04 9.35
C LEU A 66 47.32 -26.18 9.43
N THR A 67 47.55 -25.55 10.54
CA THR A 67 48.78 -24.82 10.80
C THR A 67 49.58 -25.58 11.82
N LEU A 68 50.83 -25.90 11.48
CA LEU A 68 51.74 -26.62 12.36
C LEU A 68 52.76 -25.66 12.98
N THR A 69 52.96 -25.79 14.27
CA THR A 69 54.03 -25.08 15.02
C THR A 69 54.98 -26.12 15.60
N HIS A 70 56.28 -25.87 15.58
CA HIS A 70 57.35 -26.86 15.83
C HIS A 70 57.32 -27.99 14.79
N THR A 71 57.70 -27.67 13.58
CA THR A 71 57.69 -28.60 12.45
C THR A 71 58.98 -29.42 12.29
N SER A 72 59.98 -29.22 13.11
CA SER A 72 61.22 -30.01 13.09
C SER A 72 61.93 -29.98 14.42
N GLU A 73 62.64 -31.05 14.76
CA GLU A 73 63.40 -31.17 15.97
C GLU A 73 64.63 -32.05 15.69
N GLU A 74 65.68 -31.86 16.53
CA GLU A 74 66.85 -32.76 16.56
C GLU A 74 66.50 -34.06 17.29
N ALA A 75 67.26 -35.12 17.05
CA ALA A 75 67.09 -36.41 17.70
C ALA A 75 67.27 -36.28 19.21
N LEU A 76 66.19 -36.49 19.95
CA LEU A 76 66.18 -36.50 21.41
C LEU A 76 65.57 -37.83 21.88
N ASP A 77 66.17 -38.48 22.87
CA ASP A 77 65.55 -39.63 23.55
C ASP A 77 64.38 -39.20 24.46
N ALA A 78 63.67 -38.18 24.03
CA ALA A 78 62.56 -37.57 24.73
C ALA A 78 61.40 -37.26 23.76
N ARG A 79 60.19 -37.17 24.29
CA ARG A 79 59.03 -36.76 23.49
C ARG A 79 59.07 -35.27 23.20
N THR A 80 58.80 -34.94 21.96
CA THR A 80 58.61 -33.60 21.45
C THR A 80 57.16 -33.43 21.02
N TYR A 81 56.70 -32.21 20.83
CA TYR A 81 55.29 -31.94 20.54
C TYR A 81 55.14 -30.98 19.36
N ILE A 82 54.30 -31.37 18.39
CA ILE A 82 53.84 -30.49 17.31
C ILE A 82 52.51 -29.89 17.80
N LEU A 83 52.39 -28.56 17.86
CA LEU A 83 51.13 -27.90 18.06
C LEU A 83 50.43 -27.78 16.68
N VAL A 84 49.22 -28.28 16.61
CA VAL A 84 48.38 -28.24 15.40
C VAL A 84 47.20 -27.32 15.71
N THR A 85 47.05 -26.24 14.91
CA THR A 85 45.91 -25.37 14.94
C THR A 85 45.02 -25.75 13.75
N VAL A 86 43.76 -26.09 14.03
CA VAL A 86 42.75 -26.46 13.03
C VAL A 86 41.85 -25.26 12.78
N SER A 87 41.82 -24.72 11.56
CA SER A 87 40.92 -23.63 11.22
C SER A 87 39.46 -24.10 11.17
N PRO A 88 38.48 -23.25 11.46
CA PRO A 88 37.07 -23.60 11.36
C PRO A 88 36.71 -24.19 9.99
N ASN A 89 35.86 -25.21 9.98
CA ASN A 89 35.30 -25.79 8.78
C ASN A 89 33.97 -25.10 8.47
N SER A 90 33.90 -24.47 7.33
CA SER A 90 32.68 -23.82 6.89
C SER A 90 31.77 -24.70 6.04
N ASP A 91 32.19 -25.93 5.75
CA ASP A 91 31.54 -26.77 4.74
C ASP A 91 31.50 -28.27 5.10
N GLU A 92 31.72 -29.16 4.12
CA GLU A 92 31.67 -30.60 4.28
C GLU A 92 32.82 -31.15 5.13
N GLU A 93 32.66 -32.41 5.61
CA GLU A 93 33.71 -33.12 6.29
C GLU A 93 35.00 -33.11 5.42
N ARG A 94 36.13 -32.85 6.09
CA ARG A 94 37.45 -32.83 5.43
C ARG A 94 38.48 -33.60 6.24
N SER A 95 39.48 -34.12 5.55
CA SER A 95 40.58 -34.81 6.20
C SER A 95 41.91 -34.44 5.56
N ALA A 96 42.98 -34.50 6.35
CA ALA A 96 44.33 -34.31 5.88
C ALA A 96 45.31 -35.16 6.67
N THR A 97 46.42 -35.49 6.07
CA THR A 97 47.47 -36.27 6.69
C THR A 97 48.70 -35.36 6.97
N ILE A 98 49.12 -35.33 8.22
CA ILE A 98 50.42 -34.77 8.61
C ILE A 98 51.45 -35.86 8.53
N THR A 99 52.47 -35.65 7.72
CA THR A 99 53.58 -36.64 7.56
C THR A 99 54.75 -36.16 8.37
N ILE A 100 55.28 -37.00 9.26
CA ILE A 100 56.46 -36.77 10.06
C ILE A 100 57.57 -37.69 9.52
N ASN A 101 58.64 -37.13 8.97
CA ASN A 101 59.72 -37.89 8.33
C ASN A 101 61.02 -37.68 9.06
N ALA A 102 61.79 -38.72 9.27
CA ALA A 102 63.17 -38.58 9.65
C ALA A 102 63.94 -37.85 8.52
N LYS A 103 64.75 -36.85 8.87
CA LYS A 103 65.55 -36.10 7.87
C LYS A 103 66.53 -37.01 7.11
N SER A 104 66.90 -38.18 7.67
CA SER A 104 67.64 -39.24 6.99
C SER A 104 66.82 -39.98 5.93
N GLY A 105 65.52 -39.84 5.92
CA GLY A 105 64.63 -40.57 4.98
C GLY A 105 64.33 -42.02 5.36
N GLU A 106 64.86 -42.53 6.47
CA GLU A 106 64.82 -43.96 6.84
C GLU A 106 63.56 -44.35 7.65
N ALA A 107 62.81 -43.38 8.17
CA ALA A 107 61.55 -43.59 8.94
C ALA A 107 60.53 -42.49 8.69
N SER A 108 59.28 -42.88 8.67
CA SER A 108 58.17 -41.92 8.59
C SER A 108 56.99 -42.39 9.44
N ALA A 109 56.17 -41.44 9.86
CA ALA A 109 54.89 -41.68 10.52
C ALA A 109 53.83 -40.74 9.93
N SER A 110 52.61 -41.21 9.87
CA SER A 110 51.45 -40.44 9.37
C SER A 110 50.46 -40.20 10.50
N TYR A 111 49.95 -39.01 10.57
CA TYR A 111 48.90 -38.62 11.50
C TYR A 111 47.70 -38.08 10.73
N LEU A 112 46.56 -38.72 10.84
CA LEU A 112 45.34 -38.36 10.13
C LEU A 112 44.54 -37.37 11.00
N VAL A 113 44.22 -36.21 10.44
CA VAL A 113 43.28 -35.27 11.03
C VAL A 113 41.98 -35.30 10.22
N ARG A 114 40.88 -35.58 10.89
CA ARG A 114 39.54 -35.46 10.32
C ARG A 114 38.86 -34.28 10.99
N GLN A 115 38.12 -33.49 10.22
CA GLN A 115 37.31 -32.44 10.76
C GLN A 115 35.89 -32.60 10.24
N GLY A 116 34.92 -32.65 11.16
CA GLY A 116 33.51 -32.85 10.83
C GLY A 116 32.92 -31.76 9.95
N GLU A 117 31.82 -32.08 9.32
CA GLU A 117 31.01 -31.09 8.60
C GLU A 117 30.50 -29.99 9.54
N ASN A 118 30.32 -28.80 8.99
CA ASN A 118 29.60 -27.75 9.72
C ASN A 118 28.12 -28.14 9.87
N THR A 119 27.72 -28.53 11.06
CA THR A 119 26.35 -28.96 11.38
C THR A 119 25.32 -27.85 11.22
N HIS A 120 25.76 -26.59 11.07
CA HIS A 120 24.88 -25.45 10.79
C HIS A 120 24.62 -25.26 9.29
N VAL A 121 25.22 -26.07 8.41
CA VAL A 121 24.94 -26.08 6.97
C VAL A 121 23.97 -27.21 6.63
N ILE A 122 22.78 -26.81 6.21
CA ILE A 122 21.67 -27.72 5.92
C ILE A 122 21.67 -28.07 4.44
N ARG A 123 21.94 -29.35 4.10
CA ARG A 123 22.03 -29.82 2.71
C ARG A 123 21.00 -30.87 2.36
N THR A 124 20.35 -31.46 3.35
CA THR A 124 19.40 -32.55 3.12
C THR A 124 18.08 -32.27 3.84
N PRO A 125 16.98 -32.90 3.38
CA PRO A 125 15.69 -32.80 4.05
C PRO A 125 15.73 -33.26 5.52
N ASP A 126 16.55 -34.29 5.82
CA ASP A 126 16.68 -34.77 7.22
C ASP A 126 17.40 -33.77 8.11
N LYS A 127 18.46 -33.17 7.61
CA LYS A 127 19.15 -32.05 8.30
C LYS A 127 18.27 -30.83 8.50
N PHE A 128 17.35 -30.58 7.56
CA PHE A 128 16.37 -29.53 7.71
C PHE A 128 15.37 -29.83 8.84
N VAL A 129 14.93 -31.09 8.96
CA VAL A 129 14.08 -31.52 10.08
C VAL A 129 14.84 -31.41 11.40
N GLU A 130 16.11 -31.84 11.49
CA GLU A 130 16.98 -31.70 12.66
C GLU A 130 17.12 -30.23 13.08
N PHE A 131 17.36 -29.32 12.12
CA PHE A 131 17.38 -27.86 12.35
C PHE A 131 16.07 -27.37 13.00
N LEU A 132 14.92 -27.74 12.43
CA LEU A 132 13.64 -27.32 13.01
C LEU A 132 13.41 -27.91 14.40
N GLN A 133 13.89 -29.16 14.67
CA GLN A 133 13.84 -29.75 16.01
C GLN A 133 14.73 -29.00 17.02
N ALA A 134 15.92 -28.54 16.59
CA ALA A 134 16.79 -27.71 17.41
C ALA A 134 16.14 -26.36 17.71
N CYS A 135 15.54 -25.72 16.71
CA CYS A 135 14.76 -24.50 16.89
C CYS A 135 13.61 -24.71 17.90
N ALA A 136 12.87 -25.82 17.80
CA ALA A 136 11.76 -26.11 18.69
C ALA A 136 12.19 -26.30 20.15
N LYS A 137 13.40 -26.78 20.40
CA LYS A 137 13.99 -26.94 21.73
C LYS A 137 14.71 -25.70 22.24
N SER A 138 14.94 -24.71 21.41
CA SER A 138 15.79 -23.55 21.68
C SER A 138 17.23 -23.95 22.08
N GLU A 139 17.74 -25.02 21.48
CA GLU A 139 19.07 -25.58 21.70
C GLU A 139 19.98 -25.31 20.51
N GLY A 140 21.27 -25.13 20.74
CA GLY A 140 22.31 -25.08 19.72
C GLY A 140 22.85 -23.69 19.43
N ALA A 141 23.64 -23.59 18.36
CA ALA A 141 24.30 -22.35 17.96
C ALA A 141 23.36 -21.43 17.17
N ASN A 142 23.81 -20.19 17.01
CA ASN A 142 22.94 -19.08 16.63
C ASN A 142 22.68 -18.90 15.15
N ASP A 143 23.42 -19.56 14.23
CA ASP A 143 23.33 -19.29 12.79
C ASP A 143 23.25 -20.59 11.98
N PHE A 144 22.18 -20.71 11.23
CA PHE A 144 21.96 -21.82 10.29
C PHE A 144 21.85 -21.30 8.86
N ARG A 145 22.31 -22.11 7.89
CA ARG A 145 22.19 -21.75 6.47
C ARG A 145 21.90 -22.97 5.61
N LEU A 146 21.24 -22.72 4.48
CA LEU A 146 21.11 -23.73 3.45
C LEU A 146 22.45 -23.88 2.68
N GLY A 147 22.84 -25.09 2.39
CA GLY A 147 23.97 -25.42 1.51
C GLY A 147 23.51 -25.98 0.15
N GLY A 148 22.21 -25.95 -0.13
CA GLY A 148 21.58 -26.39 -1.37
C GLY A 148 20.06 -26.32 -1.26
N ASP A 149 19.37 -26.58 -2.36
CA ASP A 149 17.92 -26.69 -2.38
C ASP A 149 17.44 -27.87 -1.54
N ILE A 150 16.34 -27.70 -0.81
CA ILE A 150 15.77 -28.71 0.08
C ILE A 150 14.44 -29.22 -0.49
N ASP A 151 14.39 -30.48 -0.89
CA ASP A 151 13.17 -31.15 -1.34
C ASP A 151 12.46 -31.82 -0.16
N LEU A 152 11.33 -31.29 0.23
CA LEU A 152 10.54 -31.77 1.38
C LEU A 152 9.44 -32.78 0.98
N SER A 153 9.55 -33.42 -0.19
CA SER A 153 8.61 -34.47 -0.62
C SER A 153 8.44 -35.54 0.47
N GLY A 154 7.21 -35.71 0.94
CA GLY A 154 6.87 -36.74 1.93
C GLY A 154 7.41 -36.49 3.34
N LYS A 155 8.01 -35.33 3.63
CA LYS A 155 8.47 -34.96 4.96
C LYS A 155 7.36 -34.28 5.77
N THR A 156 7.26 -34.66 7.02
CA THR A 156 6.46 -33.97 8.02
C THR A 156 7.40 -33.11 8.86
N LEU A 157 7.14 -31.82 8.92
CA LEU A 157 7.97 -30.88 9.67
C LEU A 157 7.48 -30.77 11.13
N PRO A 158 8.38 -30.67 12.10
CA PRO A 158 8.02 -30.35 13.47
C PRO A 158 7.50 -28.91 13.58
N GLU A 159 6.61 -28.67 14.51
CA GLU A 159 6.16 -27.32 14.83
C GLU A 159 7.25 -26.55 15.58
N VAL A 160 7.53 -25.32 15.17
CA VAL A 160 8.45 -24.42 15.83
C VAL A 160 7.66 -23.25 16.41
N GLU A 161 7.51 -23.19 17.72
CA GLU A 161 6.76 -22.12 18.41
C GLU A 161 7.43 -20.77 18.25
N SER A 162 8.77 -20.71 18.40
CA SER A 162 9.51 -19.45 18.31
C SER A 162 10.91 -19.67 17.72
N MET A 163 11.18 -19.01 16.62
CA MET A 163 12.50 -18.96 15.96
C MET A 163 13.29 -17.79 16.55
N ILE A 164 14.44 -18.09 17.20
CA ILE A 164 15.28 -17.10 17.87
C ILE A 164 16.65 -16.90 17.22
N TYR A 165 16.96 -17.68 16.19
CA TYR A 165 18.27 -17.75 15.51
C TYR A 165 18.25 -16.97 14.18
N THR A 166 19.43 -16.90 13.52
CA THR A 166 19.52 -16.54 12.12
C THR A 166 19.37 -17.79 11.25
N PHE A 167 18.43 -17.75 10.30
CA PHE A 167 18.29 -18.75 9.25
C PHE A 167 18.50 -18.10 7.87
N ASP A 168 19.60 -18.42 7.23
CA ASP A 168 19.99 -17.88 5.92
C ASP A 168 19.76 -18.93 4.82
N GLY A 169 18.81 -18.69 3.95
CA GLY A 169 18.53 -19.54 2.80
C GLY A 169 19.62 -19.51 1.73
N GLN A 170 20.57 -18.59 1.75
CA GLN A 170 21.65 -18.43 0.76
C GLN A 170 21.18 -18.36 -0.71
N GLY A 171 19.92 -17.99 -0.92
CA GLY A 171 19.27 -17.99 -2.23
C GLY A 171 18.79 -19.38 -2.70
N HIS A 172 18.87 -20.39 -1.84
CA HIS A 172 18.34 -21.72 -2.13
C HIS A 172 16.85 -21.83 -1.86
N SER A 173 16.24 -22.88 -2.40
CA SER A 173 14.80 -23.09 -2.41
C SER A 173 14.36 -24.24 -1.49
N ILE A 174 13.24 -24.05 -0.82
CA ILE A 174 12.41 -25.13 -0.27
C ILE A 174 11.44 -25.56 -1.37
N LYS A 175 11.42 -26.88 -1.68
CA LYS A 175 10.64 -27.49 -2.77
C LYS A 175 9.71 -28.56 -2.26
N ASN A 176 8.60 -28.79 -3.00
CA ASN A 176 7.64 -29.89 -2.78
C ASN A 176 7.07 -29.98 -1.38
N TRP A 177 7.08 -28.87 -0.62
CA TRP A 177 6.50 -28.81 0.71
C TRP A 177 4.98 -28.66 0.62
N THR A 178 4.26 -29.57 1.28
CA THR A 178 2.81 -29.47 1.46
C THR A 178 2.51 -29.19 2.91
N SER A 179 1.83 -28.10 3.20
CA SER A 179 1.55 -27.69 4.60
C SER A 179 0.25 -26.92 4.75
N SER A 180 -0.28 -26.97 5.97
CA SER A 180 -1.39 -26.15 6.46
C SER A 180 -0.95 -25.18 7.58
N ALA A 181 0.34 -25.15 7.90
CA ALA A 181 0.93 -24.34 8.96
C ALA A 181 2.14 -23.56 8.43
N PRO A 182 2.51 -22.44 9.05
CA PRO A 182 3.74 -21.70 8.73
C PRO A 182 4.98 -22.52 9.09
N LEU A 183 6.11 -22.17 8.51
CA LEU A 183 7.41 -22.78 8.86
C LEU A 183 7.77 -22.52 10.33
N PHE A 184 7.51 -21.29 10.80
CA PHE A 184 7.63 -20.88 12.21
C PHE A 184 6.32 -20.27 12.68
N LYS A 185 5.79 -20.67 13.85
CA LYS A 185 4.62 -19.98 14.42
C LYS A 185 4.95 -18.53 14.74
N SER A 186 6.17 -18.28 15.27
CA SER A 186 6.67 -16.92 15.47
C SER A 186 8.18 -16.82 15.22
N ILE A 187 8.62 -15.61 14.84
CA ILE A 187 10.04 -15.20 14.86
C ILE A 187 10.17 -14.18 15.97
N ALA A 188 11.07 -14.47 16.93
CA ALA A 188 11.35 -13.59 18.05
C ALA A 188 12.10 -12.32 17.61
N ALA A 189 12.19 -11.32 18.49
CA ALA A 189 12.89 -10.06 18.19
C ALA A 189 14.39 -10.23 17.83
N SER A 190 15.03 -11.30 18.31
CA SER A 190 16.41 -11.67 17.95
C SER A 190 16.50 -12.54 16.69
N GLY A 191 15.38 -13.10 16.21
CA GLY A 191 15.37 -14.03 15.10
C GLY A 191 15.45 -13.32 13.75
N GLU A 192 16.14 -13.96 12.79
CA GLU A 192 16.27 -13.48 11.42
C GLU A 192 16.04 -14.63 10.42
N VAL A 193 15.24 -14.41 9.40
CA VAL A 193 15.11 -15.30 8.24
C VAL A 193 15.43 -14.50 6.99
N LYS A 194 16.40 -14.94 6.21
CA LYS A 194 16.82 -14.20 5.02
C LYS A 194 17.19 -15.08 3.83
N ASN A 195 17.19 -14.46 2.63
CA ASN A 195 17.66 -15.06 1.37
C ASN A 195 17.02 -16.42 1.05
N LEU A 196 15.74 -16.62 1.35
CA LEU A 196 15.02 -17.88 1.20
C LEU A 196 14.02 -17.83 0.05
N ILE A 197 13.98 -18.89 -0.76
CA ILE A 197 12.99 -19.06 -1.82
C ILE A 197 12.02 -20.19 -1.43
N ILE A 198 10.73 -19.92 -1.50
CA ILE A 198 9.69 -20.94 -1.45
C ILE A 198 9.27 -21.22 -2.89
N ASP A 199 9.60 -22.41 -3.37
CA ASP A 199 9.42 -22.79 -4.78
C ASP A 199 7.93 -23.00 -5.13
N SER A 200 7.60 -22.79 -6.39
CA SER A 200 6.24 -22.98 -6.93
C SER A 200 5.69 -24.42 -6.83
N SER A 201 6.54 -25.40 -6.59
CA SER A 201 6.13 -26.79 -6.33
C SER A 201 5.53 -26.98 -4.94
N CYS A 202 5.71 -26.05 -4.02
CA CYS A 202 5.10 -26.09 -2.69
C CYS A 202 3.58 -25.87 -2.77
N LYS A 203 2.83 -26.51 -1.88
CA LYS A 203 1.36 -26.43 -1.83
C LYS A 203 0.91 -26.07 -0.44
N LEU A 204 0.23 -24.95 -0.32
CA LEU A 204 -0.31 -24.47 0.95
C LEU A 204 -1.82 -24.36 0.92
N SER A 205 -2.41 -24.92 1.95
CA SER A 205 -3.84 -24.78 2.20
C SER A 205 -4.04 -24.25 3.62
N ILE A 206 -4.57 -23.02 3.74
CA ILE A 206 -4.82 -22.39 5.04
C ILE A 206 -6.20 -22.85 5.56
N PRO A 207 -6.29 -23.60 6.67
CA PRO A 207 -7.57 -24.00 7.25
C PRO A 207 -8.24 -22.82 7.98
N ALA A 208 -9.54 -23.00 8.29
CA ALA A 208 -10.37 -21.93 8.85
C ALA A 208 -9.95 -21.48 10.25
N ASP A 209 -9.36 -22.36 11.04
CA ASP A 209 -8.96 -22.12 12.44
C ASP A 209 -7.61 -21.38 12.57
N VAL A 210 -6.87 -21.21 11.48
CA VAL A 210 -5.58 -20.52 11.51
C VAL A 210 -5.80 -19.01 11.42
N GLU A 211 -5.58 -18.29 12.52
CA GLU A 211 -5.73 -16.83 12.58
C GLU A 211 -4.58 -16.08 11.91
N LYS A 212 -3.33 -16.52 12.15
CA LYS A 212 -2.11 -15.87 11.62
C LYS A 212 -1.37 -16.83 10.69
N PHE A 213 -1.26 -16.47 9.44
CA PHE A 213 -0.57 -17.29 8.46
C PHE A 213 0.33 -16.50 7.54
N GLY A 214 1.56 -16.98 7.39
CA GLY A 214 2.48 -16.67 6.32
C GLY A 214 3.39 -17.89 6.11
N PHE A 215 3.92 -18.07 4.92
CA PHE A 215 4.79 -19.22 4.65
C PHE A 215 5.94 -19.35 5.63
N VAL A 216 6.61 -18.22 5.88
CA VAL A 216 7.75 -18.18 6.77
C VAL A 216 7.28 -18.14 8.22
N ALA A 217 6.38 -17.20 8.55
CA ALA A 217 5.98 -17.03 9.92
C ALA A 217 4.49 -16.66 10.07
N GLY A 218 3.85 -17.23 11.11
CA GLY A 218 2.56 -16.73 11.58
C GLY A 218 2.69 -15.33 12.14
N GLN A 219 3.74 -15.07 12.94
CA GLN A 219 4.07 -13.77 13.51
C GLN A 219 5.58 -13.48 13.41
N ASN A 220 5.94 -12.26 13.03
CA ASN A 220 7.31 -11.79 12.99
C ASN A 220 7.51 -10.63 13.97
N ALA A 221 8.40 -10.80 14.96
CA ALA A 221 8.89 -9.71 15.81
C ALA A 221 10.35 -9.35 15.53
N GLY A 222 11.05 -10.17 14.73
CA GLY A 222 12.43 -10.00 14.30
C GLY A 222 12.55 -9.44 12.89
N THR A 223 13.38 -10.08 12.07
CA THR A 223 13.65 -9.66 10.69
C THR A 223 13.34 -10.78 9.69
N ILE A 224 12.62 -10.45 8.63
CA ILE A 224 12.52 -11.28 7.43
C ILE A 224 13.01 -10.43 6.26
N ASP A 225 14.12 -10.84 5.64
CA ASP A 225 14.76 -10.09 4.57
C ASP A 225 15.00 -10.94 3.33
N ASN A 226 14.75 -10.39 2.15
CA ASN A 226 14.99 -11.01 0.86
C ASN A 226 14.42 -12.44 0.75
N VAL A 227 13.16 -12.60 1.15
CA VAL A 227 12.42 -13.87 1.03
C VAL A 227 11.46 -13.79 -0.16
N GLU A 228 11.47 -14.80 -1.02
CA GLU A 228 10.60 -14.90 -2.19
C GLU A 228 9.64 -16.10 -2.06
N ASN A 229 8.33 -15.83 -2.10
CA ASN A 229 7.32 -16.85 -2.28
C ASN A 229 6.90 -16.96 -3.75
N LYS A 230 7.03 -18.16 -4.33
CA LYS A 230 6.55 -18.49 -5.68
C LYS A 230 5.36 -19.44 -5.67
N ALA A 231 5.03 -19.98 -4.52
CA ALA A 231 3.97 -20.97 -4.39
C ALA A 231 2.60 -20.32 -4.27
N ASP A 232 1.61 -20.95 -4.87
CA ASP A 232 0.20 -20.57 -4.72
C ASP A 232 -0.33 -20.93 -3.34
N ILE A 233 -1.16 -20.07 -2.80
CA ILE A 233 -1.83 -20.22 -1.52
C ILE A 233 -3.33 -20.37 -1.75
N THR A 234 -3.88 -21.51 -1.32
CA THR A 234 -5.32 -21.71 -1.27
C THR A 234 -5.81 -21.57 0.16
N ILE A 235 -6.71 -20.66 0.41
CA ILE A 235 -7.38 -20.55 1.68
C ILE A 235 -8.57 -21.52 1.62
N SER A 236 -8.57 -22.58 2.42
CA SER A 236 -9.61 -23.62 2.42
C SER A 236 -10.80 -23.29 3.32
N GLY A 237 -10.61 -22.36 4.25
CA GLY A 237 -11.64 -21.78 5.09
C GLY A 237 -11.18 -20.43 5.61
N ILE A 238 -12.11 -19.53 5.88
CA ILE A 238 -11.77 -18.18 6.31
C ILE A 238 -12.34 -17.89 7.69
N SER A 239 -11.45 -17.57 8.63
CA SER A 239 -11.76 -17.01 9.93
C SER A 239 -11.18 -15.58 10.00
N LYS A 240 -11.48 -14.87 11.10
CA LYS A 240 -10.79 -13.62 11.42
C LYS A 240 -9.28 -13.77 11.34
N GLY A 241 -8.57 -12.66 11.25
CA GLY A 241 -7.12 -12.59 11.40
C GLY A 241 -6.38 -12.25 10.12
N TRP A 242 -5.11 -12.63 10.06
CA TRP A 242 -4.13 -12.05 9.13
C TRP A 242 -3.45 -13.12 8.28
N LYS A 243 -3.58 -13.02 6.96
CA LYS A 243 -3.05 -13.97 5.98
C LYS A 243 -2.14 -13.21 5.00
N GLY A 244 -0.86 -13.59 4.95
CA GLY A 244 0.11 -13.08 3.99
C GLY A 244 0.90 -14.19 3.34
N ALA A 245 1.54 -13.96 2.20
CA ALA A 245 2.36 -14.99 1.60
C ALA A 245 3.64 -15.26 2.38
N VAL A 246 4.23 -14.23 2.99
CA VAL A 246 5.47 -14.35 3.76
C VAL A 246 5.19 -14.40 5.25
N CYS A 247 4.36 -13.49 5.75
CA CYS A 247 4.10 -13.34 7.17
C CYS A 247 2.62 -13.04 7.44
N GLY A 248 2.05 -13.64 8.51
CA GLY A 248 0.70 -13.31 8.95
C GLY A 248 0.63 -11.96 9.63
N GLU A 249 1.33 -11.79 10.74
CA GLU A 249 1.45 -10.54 11.48
C GLU A 249 2.91 -10.12 11.64
N ASN A 250 3.22 -8.89 11.23
CA ASN A 250 4.54 -8.31 11.37
C ASN A 250 4.54 -7.22 12.45
N THR A 251 5.37 -7.39 13.48
CA THR A 251 5.68 -6.38 14.50
C THR A 251 7.15 -5.94 14.47
N GLY A 252 7.94 -6.57 13.59
CA GLY A 252 9.35 -6.30 13.33
C GLY A 252 9.58 -5.73 11.92
N THR A 253 10.60 -6.24 11.24
CA THR A 253 10.99 -5.76 9.91
C THR A 253 10.71 -6.80 8.83
N LEU A 254 10.05 -6.37 7.76
CA LEU A 254 10.00 -7.05 6.47
C LEU A 254 10.73 -6.19 5.46
N SER A 255 11.76 -6.72 4.81
CA SER A 255 12.52 -6.00 3.78
C SER A 255 12.77 -6.89 2.56
N ASN A 256 12.73 -6.30 1.37
CA ASN A 256 13.01 -6.98 0.11
C ASN A 256 12.18 -8.26 -0.15
N CYS A 257 11.07 -8.45 0.58
CA CYS A 257 10.25 -9.66 0.47
C CYS A 257 9.37 -9.60 -0.79
N ARG A 258 9.23 -10.76 -1.45
CA ARG A 258 8.52 -10.86 -2.74
C ARG A 258 7.50 -11.97 -2.72
N ASN A 259 6.36 -11.71 -3.35
CA ASN A 259 5.36 -12.73 -3.65
C ASN A 259 5.05 -12.74 -5.14
N SER A 260 5.19 -13.88 -5.77
CA SER A 260 4.75 -14.12 -7.15
C SER A 260 3.67 -15.21 -7.26
N GLY A 261 3.45 -15.97 -6.19
CA GLY A 261 2.37 -16.95 -6.11
C GLY A 261 1.01 -16.27 -5.90
N SER A 262 -0.04 -16.89 -6.38
CA SER A 262 -1.41 -16.41 -6.18
C SER A 262 -1.93 -16.71 -4.76
N ILE A 263 -2.85 -15.86 -4.27
CA ILE A 263 -3.61 -16.12 -3.04
C ILE A 263 -5.09 -16.18 -3.40
N SER A 264 -5.73 -17.29 -3.15
CA SER A 264 -7.12 -17.51 -3.53
C SER A 264 -8.00 -18.04 -2.40
N TYR A 265 -9.22 -17.53 -2.36
CA TYR A 265 -10.32 -18.03 -1.56
C TYR A 265 -11.62 -18.01 -2.36
N ASN A 266 -12.40 -19.08 -2.24
CA ASN A 266 -13.75 -19.14 -2.77
C ASN A 266 -14.62 -19.98 -1.81
N GLY A 267 -15.49 -19.33 -1.07
CA GLY A 267 -16.28 -20.01 -0.06
C GLY A 267 -17.12 -19.05 0.79
N PRO A 268 -17.73 -19.55 1.89
CA PRO A 268 -18.54 -18.73 2.78
C PRO A 268 -17.70 -17.68 3.51
N SER A 269 -18.34 -16.58 3.93
CA SER A 269 -17.70 -15.53 4.70
C SER A 269 -17.29 -15.98 6.10
N ALA A 270 -16.35 -15.26 6.71
CA ALA A 270 -16.05 -15.42 8.12
C ALA A 270 -17.27 -15.09 8.99
N THR A 271 -17.43 -15.82 10.08
CA THR A 271 -18.53 -15.61 11.03
C THR A 271 -18.13 -14.72 12.21
N ASP A 272 -16.83 -14.53 12.44
CA ASP A 272 -16.28 -13.80 13.58
C ASP A 272 -15.09 -12.91 13.18
N GLY A 273 -15.20 -11.61 13.40
CA GLY A 273 -14.12 -10.65 13.22
C GLY A 273 -13.70 -10.37 11.77
N SER A 274 -12.76 -9.47 11.58
CA SER A 274 -12.29 -9.02 10.27
C SER A 274 -11.19 -9.93 9.70
N VAL A 275 -11.14 -10.01 8.37
CA VAL A 275 -10.14 -10.78 7.61
C VAL A 275 -9.24 -9.82 6.86
N TYR A 276 -7.93 -9.99 7.02
CA TYR A 276 -6.91 -9.19 6.34
C TYR A 276 -6.03 -10.10 5.50
N VAL A 277 -5.96 -9.83 4.21
CA VAL A 277 -5.15 -10.57 3.25
C VAL A 277 -4.17 -9.63 2.58
N GLY A 278 -2.88 -9.96 2.63
CA GLY A 278 -1.83 -9.20 1.92
C GLY A 278 -0.94 -10.10 1.10
N GLY A 279 -0.47 -9.62 -0.03
CA GLY A 279 0.45 -10.36 -0.90
C GLY A 279 1.76 -10.72 -0.21
N VAL A 280 2.19 -9.93 0.78
CA VAL A 280 3.39 -10.19 1.58
C VAL A 280 3.02 -10.44 3.05
N ALA A 281 2.29 -9.51 3.67
CA ALA A 281 1.89 -9.63 5.07
C ALA A 281 0.40 -9.40 5.27
N GLY A 282 -0.23 -10.18 6.15
CA GLY A 282 -1.62 -9.95 6.52
C GLY A 282 -1.80 -8.65 7.29
N ARG A 283 -0.91 -8.36 8.25
CA ARG A 283 -0.89 -7.11 9.02
C ARG A 283 0.53 -6.73 9.44
N SER A 284 0.82 -5.44 9.44
CA SER A 284 1.97 -4.85 10.16
C SER A 284 1.45 -3.99 11.30
N THR A 285 2.04 -4.05 12.50
CA THR A 285 1.55 -3.28 13.66
C THR A 285 2.66 -3.00 14.67
N GLY A 286 2.67 -1.77 15.20
CA GLY A 286 3.69 -1.29 16.15
C GLY A 286 4.57 -0.21 15.54
N GLU A 287 5.15 0.63 16.39
CA GLU A 287 5.96 1.78 15.96
C GLU A 287 7.23 1.38 15.20
N ASN A 288 7.77 0.19 15.50
CA ASN A 288 8.97 -0.35 14.86
C ASN A 288 8.65 -1.26 13.66
N ALA A 289 7.37 -1.56 13.44
CA ALA A 289 6.97 -2.43 12.34
C ALA A 289 7.17 -1.73 10.99
N SER A 290 7.82 -2.42 10.06
CA SER A 290 8.03 -1.89 8.71
C SER A 290 7.86 -2.98 7.64
N ALA A 291 7.31 -2.59 6.50
CA ALA A 291 7.40 -3.31 5.25
C ALA A 291 8.10 -2.38 4.24
N ALA A 292 9.32 -2.71 3.86
CA ALA A 292 10.15 -1.88 2.99
C ALA A 292 10.65 -2.65 1.78
N ASP A 293 10.61 -2.02 0.60
CA ASP A 293 11.09 -2.61 -0.66
C ASP A 293 10.44 -3.98 -0.99
N CYS A 294 9.22 -4.22 -0.45
CA CYS A 294 8.48 -5.45 -0.65
C CYS A 294 7.64 -5.40 -1.93
N SER A 295 7.45 -6.54 -2.57
CA SER A 295 6.73 -6.59 -3.84
C SER A 295 5.76 -7.76 -3.95
N ASN A 296 4.65 -7.53 -4.65
CA ASN A 296 3.71 -8.56 -5.05
C ASN A 296 3.43 -8.51 -6.55
N THR A 297 3.56 -9.64 -7.22
CA THR A 297 3.14 -9.83 -8.61
C THR A 297 2.07 -10.92 -8.75
N GLY A 298 1.85 -11.69 -7.68
CA GLY A 298 0.83 -12.73 -7.63
C GLY A 298 -0.59 -12.13 -7.53
N ALA A 299 -1.55 -12.80 -8.13
CA ALA A 299 -2.94 -12.38 -8.06
C ALA A 299 -3.53 -12.70 -6.68
N ILE A 300 -4.34 -11.79 -6.15
CA ILE A 300 -5.12 -12.00 -4.93
C ILE A 300 -6.60 -12.02 -5.30
N SER A 301 -7.27 -13.15 -5.07
CA SER A 301 -8.67 -13.35 -5.42
C SER A 301 -9.46 -13.90 -4.25
N ILE A 302 -10.26 -13.06 -3.62
CA ILE A 302 -11.12 -13.42 -2.50
C ILE A 302 -12.57 -13.36 -2.96
N SER A 303 -13.27 -14.49 -2.93
CA SER A 303 -14.66 -14.61 -3.36
C SER A 303 -15.52 -15.19 -2.25
N TYR A 304 -16.49 -14.42 -1.77
CA TYR A 304 -17.51 -14.90 -0.87
C TYR A 304 -18.74 -15.35 -1.64
N THR A 305 -19.26 -16.54 -1.27
CA THR A 305 -20.43 -17.17 -1.90
C THR A 305 -21.74 -16.87 -1.16
N ASP A 306 -21.67 -16.19 -0.04
CA ASP A 306 -22.79 -15.81 0.84
C ASP A 306 -22.76 -14.33 1.20
N VAL A 307 -23.75 -13.90 1.98
CA VAL A 307 -23.77 -12.55 2.56
C VAL A 307 -22.66 -12.43 3.60
N ALA A 308 -21.65 -11.66 3.31
CA ALA A 308 -20.53 -11.45 4.22
C ALA A 308 -20.97 -10.67 5.47
N ALA A 309 -20.94 -11.31 6.62
CA ALA A 309 -21.24 -10.71 7.91
C ALA A 309 -20.05 -9.89 8.45
N GLN A 310 -18.85 -10.13 7.97
CA GLN A 310 -17.60 -9.57 8.47
C GLN A 310 -16.85 -8.75 7.44
N SER A 311 -16.04 -7.81 7.92
CA SER A 311 -15.22 -6.97 7.04
C SER A 311 -14.09 -7.76 6.40
N ILE A 312 -13.83 -7.45 5.11
CA ILE A 312 -12.71 -8.00 4.34
C ILE A 312 -11.79 -6.88 3.86
N TYR A 313 -10.49 -7.09 4.03
CA TYR A 313 -9.42 -6.19 3.63
C TYR A 313 -8.38 -6.97 2.82
N ALA A 314 -8.35 -6.78 1.50
CA ALA A 314 -7.40 -7.45 0.61
C ALA A 314 -6.49 -6.43 -0.08
N ALA A 315 -5.19 -6.59 0.07
CA ALA A 315 -4.20 -5.66 -0.49
C ALA A 315 -3.03 -6.38 -1.15
N GLY A 316 -2.46 -5.75 -2.16
CA GLY A 316 -1.33 -6.31 -2.90
C GLY A 316 -0.11 -6.59 -2.04
N VAL A 317 0.17 -5.78 -1.01
CA VAL A 317 1.36 -5.98 -0.15
C VAL A 317 0.97 -6.30 1.29
N THR A 318 0.27 -5.40 1.97
CA THR A 318 -0.07 -5.57 3.39
C THR A 318 -1.56 -5.34 3.61
N GLY A 319 -2.27 -6.30 4.20
CA GLY A 319 -3.71 -6.15 4.47
C GLY A 319 -4.02 -4.96 5.37
N ALA A 320 -3.24 -4.71 6.42
CA ALA A 320 -3.31 -3.51 7.25
C ALA A 320 -1.95 -3.13 7.84
N ALA A 321 -1.71 -1.83 8.03
CA ALA A 321 -0.54 -1.25 8.70
C ALA A 321 -1.02 -0.33 9.84
N ASN A 322 -1.10 -0.87 11.06
CA ASN A 322 -1.66 -0.19 12.21
C ASN A 322 -0.56 0.41 13.10
N ALA A 323 -0.93 1.33 13.99
CA ALA A 323 -0.09 1.84 15.06
C ALA A 323 1.28 2.37 14.58
N ASN A 324 1.28 3.28 13.61
CA ASN A 324 2.48 3.91 13.03
C ASN A 324 3.42 2.98 12.24
N ALA A 325 3.00 1.75 11.94
CA ALA A 325 3.76 0.85 11.07
C ALA A 325 3.99 1.48 9.69
N LYS A 326 5.22 1.37 9.17
CA LYS A 326 5.64 2.03 7.92
C LYS A 326 5.51 1.10 6.72
N THR A 327 5.09 1.66 5.59
CA THR A 327 5.05 0.97 4.29
C THR A 327 5.85 1.79 3.28
N LEU A 328 7.06 1.33 2.94
CA LEU A 328 8.05 2.13 2.23
C LEU A 328 8.47 1.45 0.93
N LYS A 329 8.40 2.16 -0.19
CA LYS A 329 8.87 1.71 -1.52
C LYS A 329 8.32 0.34 -1.95
N CYS A 330 7.14 -0.02 -1.46
CA CYS A 330 6.49 -1.27 -1.80
C CYS A 330 5.82 -1.21 -3.18
N THR A 331 5.79 -2.34 -3.88
CA THR A 331 5.21 -2.39 -5.22
C THR A 331 4.17 -3.50 -5.36
N ASN A 332 3.10 -3.23 -6.11
CA ASN A 332 2.15 -4.24 -6.52
C ASN A 332 1.94 -4.23 -8.02
N GLY A 333 2.23 -5.36 -8.67
CA GLY A 333 1.89 -5.63 -10.07
C GLY A 333 0.77 -6.67 -10.20
N GLY A 334 0.42 -7.35 -9.12
CA GLY A 334 -0.62 -8.37 -9.10
C GLY A 334 -2.03 -7.77 -9.07
N LYS A 335 -2.96 -8.46 -9.72
CA LYS A 335 -4.38 -8.10 -9.66
C LYS A 335 -4.94 -8.40 -8.26
N VAL A 336 -5.69 -7.47 -7.67
CA VAL A 336 -6.43 -7.70 -6.42
C VAL A 336 -7.93 -7.65 -6.71
N THR A 337 -8.62 -8.75 -6.44
CA THR A 337 -10.06 -8.86 -6.66
C THR A 337 -10.76 -9.34 -5.40
N VAL A 338 -11.70 -8.57 -4.91
CA VAL A 338 -12.64 -8.96 -3.88
C VAL A 338 -14.02 -9.10 -4.52
N LYS A 339 -14.60 -10.30 -4.47
CA LYS A 339 -15.96 -10.57 -4.92
C LYS A 339 -16.82 -10.94 -3.73
N VAL A 340 -17.97 -10.30 -3.63
CA VAL A 340 -18.90 -10.53 -2.52
C VAL A 340 -20.33 -10.55 -3.06
N HIS A 341 -21.17 -11.39 -2.49
CA HIS A 341 -22.60 -11.34 -2.79
C HIS A 341 -23.24 -10.13 -2.12
N SER A 342 -22.94 -9.93 -0.84
CA SER A 342 -23.35 -8.75 -0.08
C SER A 342 -22.43 -8.60 1.14
N ILE A 343 -22.14 -7.37 1.58
CA ILE A 343 -21.38 -7.11 2.80
C ILE A 343 -22.22 -6.26 3.75
N SER A 344 -22.48 -6.77 4.93
CA SER A 344 -23.16 -6.02 5.98
C SER A 344 -22.23 -5.02 6.70
N THR A 345 -20.92 -5.11 6.49
CA THR A 345 -19.87 -4.27 7.07
C THR A 345 -18.99 -3.65 5.99
N ASN A 346 -17.67 -3.66 6.12
CA ASN A 346 -16.75 -3.02 5.18
C ASN A 346 -16.10 -4.03 4.24
N GLY A 347 -16.07 -3.70 2.95
CA GLY A 347 -15.27 -4.39 1.95
C GLY A 347 -14.20 -3.45 1.38
N GLN A 348 -12.93 -3.86 1.40
CA GLN A 348 -11.84 -3.04 0.92
C GLN A 348 -10.87 -3.82 0.03
N ALA A 349 -10.44 -3.19 -1.06
CA ALA A 349 -9.41 -3.71 -1.96
C ALA A 349 -8.40 -2.61 -2.28
N ALA A 350 -7.11 -2.87 -2.07
CA ALA A 350 -6.05 -1.89 -2.31
C ALA A 350 -4.85 -2.47 -3.06
N GLY A 351 -4.12 -1.63 -3.76
CA GLY A 351 -2.87 -2.04 -4.40
C GLY A 351 -1.76 -2.32 -3.40
N ILE A 352 -1.62 -1.52 -2.36
CA ILE A 352 -0.52 -1.62 -1.39
C ILE A 352 -1.03 -2.01 0.00
N VAL A 353 -1.93 -1.23 0.59
CA VAL A 353 -2.42 -1.46 1.95
C VAL A 353 -3.87 -1.04 2.09
N CYS A 354 -4.75 -1.86 2.69
CA CYS A 354 -6.15 -1.42 2.88
C CYS A 354 -6.28 -0.36 3.96
N TYR A 355 -5.64 -0.53 5.09
CA TYR A 355 -5.71 0.39 6.22
C TYR A 355 -4.31 0.75 6.68
N SER A 356 -3.98 2.04 6.73
CA SER A 356 -2.71 2.52 7.26
C SER A 356 -2.92 3.59 8.33
N GLY A 357 -2.31 3.38 9.50
CA GLY A 357 -2.17 4.38 10.56
C GLY A 357 -0.80 5.07 10.58
N GLY A 358 0.11 4.69 9.67
CA GLY A 358 1.48 5.21 9.60
C GLY A 358 1.84 5.81 8.25
N GLU A 359 3.12 5.88 7.99
CA GLU A 359 3.69 6.44 6.76
C GLU A 359 3.58 5.47 5.58
N ILE A 360 3.14 5.98 4.42
CA ILE A 360 3.19 5.30 3.12
C ILE A 360 4.01 6.18 2.18
N THR A 361 5.20 5.73 1.78
CA THR A 361 6.10 6.57 0.98
C THR A 361 6.74 5.79 -0.17
N GLY A 362 6.74 6.36 -1.37
CA GLY A 362 7.41 5.83 -2.55
C GLY A 362 6.81 4.54 -3.09
N CYS A 363 5.55 4.21 -2.75
CA CYS A 363 4.90 2.98 -3.17
C CYS A 363 4.29 3.08 -4.57
N SER A 364 4.23 1.95 -5.28
CA SER A 364 3.72 1.91 -6.66
C SER A 364 2.76 0.74 -6.88
N ASN A 365 1.62 1.03 -7.49
CA ASN A 365 0.68 0.02 -7.96
C ASN A 365 0.52 0.07 -9.49
N THR A 366 0.70 -1.07 -10.13
CA THR A 366 0.43 -1.26 -11.56
C THR A 366 -0.65 -2.32 -11.82
N GLY A 367 -1.02 -3.09 -10.80
CA GLY A 367 -2.06 -4.10 -10.87
C GLY A 367 -3.47 -3.50 -10.81
N ASP A 368 -4.42 -4.12 -11.50
CA ASP A 368 -5.83 -3.73 -11.41
C ASP A 368 -6.43 -4.11 -10.05
N ILE A 369 -7.15 -3.19 -9.44
CA ILE A 369 -7.78 -3.37 -8.14
C ILE A 369 -9.30 -3.31 -8.30
N SER A 370 -10.00 -4.31 -7.78
CA SER A 370 -11.45 -4.37 -7.91
C SER A 370 -12.17 -4.91 -6.68
N LEU A 371 -13.30 -4.30 -6.37
CA LEU A 371 -14.30 -4.81 -5.45
C LEU A 371 -15.62 -4.93 -6.20
N LEU A 372 -16.12 -6.14 -6.29
CA LEU A 372 -17.29 -6.50 -7.05
C LEU A 372 -18.35 -7.13 -6.13
N SER A 373 -19.52 -6.53 -6.08
CA SER A 373 -20.69 -7.13 -5.44
C SER A 373 -21.57 -7.70 -6.56
N GLU A 374 -21.41 -9.00 -6.81
CA GLU A 374 -22.09 -9.69 -7.92
C GLU A 374 -22.88 -10.89 -7.39
N SER A 375 -24.10 -11.07 -7.91
CA SER A 375 -24.83 -12.30 -7.74
C SER A 375 -24.18 -13.46 -8.50
N ALA A 376 -24.66 -14.67 -8.26
CA ALA A 376 -24.28 -15.87 -9.01
C ALA A 376 -24.47 -15.74 -10.54
N GLU A 377 -25.28 -14.78 -11.01
CA GLU A 377 -25.56 -14.51 -12.42
C GLU A 377 -24.70 -13.38 -13.00
N GLY A 378 -23.72 -12.86 -12.28
CA GLY A 378 -22.83 -11.78 -12.73
C GLY A 378 -23.48 -10.39 -12.79
N LYS A 379 -24.62 -10.20 -12.13
CA LYS A 379 -25.27 -8.90 -11.96
C LYS A 379 -24.83 -8.29 -10.63
N ALA A 380 -24.67 -6.97 -10.59
CA ALA A 380 -24.41 -6.26 -9.34
C ALA A 380 -25.72 -6.18 -8.54
N ASP A 381 -26.00 -7.14 -7.70
CA ASP A 381 -27.23 -7.22 -6.89
C ASP A 381 -26.98 -7.33 -5.38
N GLY A 382 -25.72 -7.32 -4.95
CA GLY A 382 -25.36 -7.33 -3.54
C GLY A 382 -25.16 -5.92 -2.98
N SER A 383 -25.62 -5.65 -1.77
CA SER A 383 -25.39 -4.39 -1.09
C SER A 383 -24.06 -4.37 -0.32
N VAL A 384 -23.34 -3.25 -0.38
CA VAL A 384 -22.09 -3.04 0.35
C VAL A 384 -22.22 -1.81 1.25
N LYS A 385 -22.20 -1.97 2.57
CA LYS A 385 -22.33 -0.87 3.52
C LYS A 385 -21.17 0.13 3.47
N GLY A 386 -19.94 -0.38 3.48
CA GLY A 386 -18.74 0.43 3.35
C GLY A 386 -17.80 -0.18 2.31
N ALA A 387 -17.70 0.45 1.15
CA ALA A 387 -16.81 0.00 0.08
C ALA A 387 -15.62 0.94 -0.03
N GLY A 388 -14.41 0.37 -0.01
CA GLY A 388 -13.17 1.09 -0.27
C GLY A 388 -12.38 0.42 -1.38
N VAL A 389 -12.02 1.18 -2.43
CA VAL A 389 -11.14 0.67 -3.49
C VAL A 389 -10.13 1.74 -3.84
N ALA A 390 -8.84 1.40 -3.76
CA ALA A 390 -7.81 2.38 -4.03
C ALA A 390 -6.52 1.77 -4.62
N GLY A 391 -5.79 2.55 -5.38
CA GLY A 391 -4.52 2.12 -5.97
C GLY A 391 -3.43 1.91 -4.92
N ILE A 392 -3.39 2.72 -3.89
CA ILE A 392 -2.38 2.63 -2.82
C ILE A 392 -3.01 2.23 -1.50
N ALA A 393 -3.93 3.03 -0.94
CA ALA A 393 -4.52 2.74 0.37
C ALA A 393 -6.02 3.03 0.39
N CYS A 394 -6.84 2.10 0.91
CA CYS A 394 -8.26 2.41 1.11
C CYS A 394 -8.47 3.41 2.24
N TYR A 395 -7.64 3.36 3.27
CA TYR A 395 -7.62 4.31 4.38
C TYR A 395 -6.18 4.69 4.73
N SER A 396 -5.92 5.98 4.84
CA SER A 396 -4.66 6.53 5.35
C SER A 396 -4.97 7.61 6.37
N GLY A 397 -4.40 7.49 7.58
CA GLY A 397 -4.66 8.50 8.60
C GLY A 397 -4.15 8.16 9.99
N TRP A 398 -4.46 9.02 10.92
CA TRP A 398 -4.03 9.37 12.27
C TRP A 398 -3.06 10.56 12.28
N GLU A 399 -2.91 11.18 13.42
CA GLU A 399 -2.31 12.51 13.61
C GLU A 399 -0.92 12.74 12.98
N ASN A 400 -0.22 11.67 12.54
CA ASN A 400 1.08 11.73 11.86
C ASN A 400 1.11 10.95 10.55
N GLY A 401 -0.06 10.56 10.01
CA GLY A 401 -0.12 9.82 8.75
C GLY A 401 0.35 10.68 7.57
N LYS A 402 1.13 10.08 6.69
CA LYS A 402 1.57 10.70 5.43
C LYS A 402 1.52 9.67 4.31
N THR A 403 0.98 10.08 3.17
CA THR A 403 1.10 9.32 1.92
C THR A 403 1.82 10.20 0.90
N SER A 404 3.03 9.83 0.49
CA SER A 404 3.85 10.68 -0.38
C SER A 404 4.61 9.91 -1.46
N ALA A 405 4.85 10.56 -2.57
CA ALA A 405 5.61 10.04 -3.71
C ALA A 405 5.08 8.68 -4.20
N CYS A 406 3.77 8.48 -4.12
CA CYS A 406 3.13 7.22 -4.51
C CYS A 406 2.54 7.30 -5.91
N THR A 407 2.57 6.18 -6.64
CA THR A 407 2.08 6.13 -8.02
C THR A 407 1.07 5.00 -8.22
N ASN A 408 0.02 5.26 -8.99
CA ASN A 408 -0.89 4.24 -9.48
C ASN A 408 -1.06 4.31 -10.99
N SER A 409 -0.91 3.18 -11.66
CA SER A 409 -1.24 3.03 -13.08
C SER A 409 -2.24 1.90 -13.35
N GLY A 410 -2.55 1.08 -12.35
CA GLY A 410 -3.59 0.07 -12.45
C GLY A 410 -5.00 0.68 -12.41
N ASN A 411 -5.96 0.02 -13.05
CA ASN A 411 -7.34 0.45 -13.02
C ASN A 411 -7.99 0.14 -11.67
N ILE A 412 -8.78 1.06 -11.18
CA ILE A 412 -9.49 0.96 -9.91
C ILE A 412 -10.98 0.82 -10.21
N THR A 413 -11.61 -0.27 -9.77
CA THR A 413 -13.00 -0.58 -10.11
C THR A 413 -13.81 -0.95 -8.88
N LEU A 414 -14.88 -0.21 -8.63
CA LEU A 414 -15.98 -0.61 -7.76
C LEU A 414 -17.22 -0.92 -8.61
N ARG A 415 -17.83 -2.09 -8.41
CA ARG A 415 -19.21 -2.37 -8.84
C ARG A 415 -19.97 -2.90 -7.65
N ALA A 416 -20.92 -2.14 -7.14
CA ALA A 416 -21.64 -2.49 -5.93
C ALA A 416 -23.13 -2.14 -6.04
N GLY A 417 -23.95 -2.96 -5.39
CA GLY A 417 -25.34 -2.68 -5.15
C GLY A 417 -25.56 -1.95 -3.82
N TYR A 418 -26.70 -1.30 -3.69
CA TYR A 418 -27.23 -0.83 -2.41
C TYR A 418 -28.70 -1.16 -2.30
N SER A 419 -29.19 -1.48 -1.10
CA SER A 419 -30.58 -1.79 -0.81
C SER A 419 -31.19 -0.73 0.09
N LEU A 420 -32.36 -0.25 -0.25
CA LEU A 420 -33.14 0.65 0.61
C LEU A 420 -34.17 -0.12 1.44
N ALA A 421 -34.46 -1.38 1.10
CA ALA A 421 -35.46 -2.21 1.81
C ALA A 421 -34.94 -2.83 3.11
N GLN A 422 -33.63 -3.01 3.27
CA GLN A 422 -33.03 -3.72 4.43
C GLN A 422 -32.93 -2.85 5.70
N GLN A 423 -33.78 -1.85 5.89
CA GLN A 423 -33.66 -0.96 7.03
C GLN A 423 -34.61 -1.32 8.15
N THR A 424 -34.04 -1.50 9.34
CA THR A 424 -34.81 -1.56 10.57
C THR A 424 -35.22 -0.15 11.00
N VAL A 425 -36.49 0.00 11.43
CA VAL A 425 -37.03 1.23 11.98
C VAL A 425 -36.09 1.78 13.09
N GLY A 426 -35.60 2.98 12.92
CA GLY A 426 -34.81 3.71 13.94
C GLY A 426 -33.30 3.73 13.76
N SER A 427 -32.72 2.99 12.81
CA SER A 427 -31.28 3.09 12.51
C SER A 427 -31.03 3.66 11.12
N ALA A 428 -30.33 4.80 11.04
CA ALA A 428 -29.86 5.34 9.77
C ALA A 428 -28.72 4.45 9.22
N THR A 429 -29.05 3.49 8.37
CA THR A 429 -28.02 2.72 7.68
C THR A 429 -27.39 3.59 6.62
N LYS A 430 -26.10 3.83 6.73
CA LYS A 430 -25.34 4.62 5.77
C LYS A 430 -24.59 3.68 4.85
N TYR A 431 -24.90 3.73 3.56
CA TYR A 431 -24.05 3.13 2.53
C TYR A 431 -23.01 4.15 2.12
N SER A 432 -21.75 3.79 2.16
CA SER A 432 -20.67 4.67 1.73
C SER A 432 -19.70 3.94 0.82
N SER A 433 -19.23 4.63 -0.20
CA SER A 433 -18.13 4.13 -1.02
C SER A 433 -17.06 5.20 -1.17
N ASN A 434 -15.80 4.77 -1.08
CA ASN A 434 -14.62 5.58 -1.30
C ASN A 434 -13.76 4.92 -2.39
N VAL A 435 -13.70 5.55 -3.56
CA VAL A 435 -12.97 5.01 -4.71
C VAL A 435 -11.97 6.03 -5.20
N ALA A 436 -10.70 5.66 -5.25
CA ALA A 436 -9.65 6.60 -5.64
C ALA A 436 -8.45 5.95 -6.33
N GLY A 437 -7.76 6.73 -7.14
CA GLY A 437 -6.50 6.29 -7.75
C GLY A 437 -5.39 6.06 -6.73
N ILE A 438 -5.34 6.84 -5.64
CA ILE A 438 -4.29 6.74 -4.62
C ILE A 438 -4.88 6.38 -3.25
N VAL A 439 -5.67 7.25 -2.62
CA VAL A 439 -6.20 7.02 -1.26
C VAL A 439 -7.72 7.12 -1.22
N GLY A 440 -8.38 6.06 -0.76
CA GLY A 440 -9.84 6.04 -0.62
C GLY A 440 -10.32 7.06 0.41
N HIS A 441 -9.82 7.00 1.63
CA HIS A 441 -10.13 7.95 2.69
C HIS A 441 -8.87 8.41 3.42
N ALA A 442 -8.62 9.71 3.38
CA ALA A 442 -7.51 10.35 4.07
C ALA A 442 -8.00 11.05 5.35
N TYR A 443 -7.57 10.58 6.51
CA TYR A 443 -8.00 11.10 7.81
C TYR A 443 -6.83 11.78 8.54
N LYS A 444 -6.88 13.11 8.67
CA LYS A 444 -5.84 13.93 9.32
C LYS A 444 -4.42 13.63 8.79
N CYS A 445 -4.29 13.36 7.51
CA CYS A 445 -3.00 13.06 6.92
C CYS A 445 -2.72 13.93 5.69
N VAL A 446 -1.44 14.05 5.35
CA VAL A 446 -0.99 14.78 4.15
C VAL A 446 -0.83 13.80 2.99
N ILE A 447 -1.41 14.15 1.84
CA ILE A 447 -1.21 13.45 0.57
C ILE A 447 -0.36 14.36 -0.31
N GLU A 448 0.85 13.95 -0.66
CA GLU A 448 1.84 14.81 -1.30
C GLU A 448 2.57 14.10 -2.44
N ASP A 449 2.76 14.79 -3.56
CA ASP A 449 3.53 14.29 -4.71
C ASP A 449 3.09 12.91 -5.19
N CYS A 450 1.76 12.69 -5.23
CA CYS A 450 1.18 11.42 -5.65
C CYS A 450 0.60 11.53 -7.06
N HIS A 451 0.76 10.45 -7.85
CA HIS A 451 0.38 10.47 -9.26
C HIS A 451 -0.50 9.27 -9.61
N ASN A 452 -1.63 9.54 -10.25
CA ASN A 452 -2.50 8.51 -10.81
C ASN A 452 -2.59 8.62 -12.33
N THR A 453 -2.39 7.50 -13.02
CA THR A 453 -2.61 7.37 -14.46
C THR A 453 -3.65 6.29 -14.79
N GLY A 454 -4.03 5.46 -13.82
CA GLY A 454 -5.03 4.43 -13.97
C GLY A 454 -6.45 5.00 -13.96
N LYS A 455 -7.36 4.36 -14.71
CA LYS A 455 -8.77 4.72 -14.71
C LYS A 455 -9.39 4.41 -13.34
N VAL A 456 -10.21 5.34 -12.84
CA VAL A 456 -11.01 5.16 -11.62
C VAL A 456 -12.47 5.02 -12.03
N HIS A 457 -13.03 3.83 -11.84
CA HIS A 457 -14.43 3.52 -12.21
C HIS A 457 -15.22 3.12 -10.97
N SER A 458 -16.34 3.80 -10.75
CA SER A 458 -17.25 3.50 -9.65
C SER A 458 -18.68 3.35 -10.17
N GLU A 459 -19.20 2.13 -10.13
CA GLU A 459 -20.59 1.81 -10.50
C GLU A 459 -21.37 1.41 -9.25
N PHE A 460 -22.49 2.10 -9.00
CA PHE A 460 -23.34 1.87 -7.85
C PHE A 460 -24.79 1.71 -8.28
N ARG A 461 -25.39 0.56 -7.98
CA ARG A 461 -26.76 0.20 -8.41
C ARG A 461 -27.70 0.03 -7.25
N ASN A 462 -28.91 0.58 -7.35
CA ASN A 462 -29.99 0.17 -6.46
C ASN A 462 -30.48 -1.24 -6.87
N ILE A 463 -30.50 -2.16 -5.92
CA ILE A 463 -30.85 -3.58 -6.17
C ILE A 463 -32.30 -3.92 -5.86
N ASP A 464 -33.03 -3.00 -5.25
CA ASP A 464 -34.45 -3.21 -4.92
C ASP A 464 -35.32 -2.03 -5.36
N ASN A 465 -36.59 -2.32 -5.58
CA ASN A 465 -37.60 -1.34 -5.94
C ASN A 465 -38.31 -0.75 -4.69
N ALA A 466 -37.74 -0.93 -3.49
CA ALA A 466 -38.39 -0.47 -2.26
C ALA A 466 -38.32 1.05 -2.11
N GLU A 467 -39.42 1.65 -1.71
CA GLU A 467 -39.44 3.04 -1.30
C GLU A 467 -38.77 3.17 0.08
N SER A 468 -37.77 4.01 0.19
CA SER A 468 -37.19 4.34 1.47
C SER A 468 -38.16 5.20 2.26
N VAL A 469 -38.74 4.63 3.30
CA VAL A 469 -39.59 5.36 4.26
C VAL A 469 -38.76 6.17 5.27
N TYR A 470 -37.43 5.98 5.28
CA TYR A 470 -36.49 6.54 6.29
C TYR A 470 -35.28 7.25 5.67
N ASN A 471 -34.63 8.11 6.44
CA ASN A 471 -33.44 8.91 6.09
C ASN A 471 -32.19 8.07 5.79
N THR A 472 -32.24 7.18 4.81
CA THR A 472 -31.04 6.48 4.33
C THR A 472 -30.26 7.38 3.41
N THR A 473 -29.03 7.59 3.73
CA THR A 473 -28.13 8.32 2.85
C THR A 473 -27.15 7.34 2.22
N ALA A 474 -27.28 7.16 0.91
CA ALA A 474 -26.21 6.52 0.12
C ALA A 474 -25.20 7.61 -0.29
N ARG A 475 -23.94 7.38 -0.03
CA ARG A 475 -22.86 8.31 -0.35
C ARG A 475 -21.84 7.63 -1.22
N GLN A 476 -21.50 8.32 -2.27
CA GLN A 476 -20.40 7.91 -3.13
C GLN A 476 -19.43 9.06 -3.26
N SER A 477 -18.21 8.81 -2.85
CA SER A 477 -17.10 9.72 -3.06
C SER A 477 -16.09 9.07 -4.01
N CYS A 478 -15.64 9.81 -5.02
CA CYS A 478 -14.73 9.31 -6.03
C CYS A 478 -13.73 10.40 -6.43
N GLY A 479 -12.46 10.06 -6.48
CA GLY A 479 -11.41 11.00 -6.87
C GLY A 479 -10.25 10.34 -7.59
N GLY A 480 -9.63 11.06 -8.50
CA GLY A 480 -8.44 10.57 -9.21
C GLY A 480 -7.26 10.34 -8.27
N ILE A 481 -7.14 11.12 -7.21
CA ILE A 481 -6.12 10.98 -6.17
C ILE A 481 -6.74 10.52 -4.86
N VAL A 482 -7.69 11.27 -4.31
CA VAL A 482 -8.32 10.98 -3.02
C VAL A 482 -9.82 11.00 -3.16
N SER A 483 -10.50 9.98 -2.62
CA SER A 483 -11.96 9.99 -2.64
C SER A 483 -12.52 10.95 -1.59
N SER A 484 -12.13 10.78 -0.33
CA SER A 484 -12.57 11.63 0.78
C SER A 484 -11.38 12.07 1.61
N SER A 485 -11.20 13.36 1.83
CA SER A 485 -10.03 13.91 2.52
C SER A 485 -10.42 14.73 3.74
N TRP A 486 -9.67 14.51 4.81
CA TRP A 486 -9.54 15.40 5.96
C TRP A 486 -8.05 15.63 6.21
N GLY A 487 -7.47 16.54 5.47
CA GLY A 487 -6.03 16.83 5.44
C GLY A 487 -5.63 17.48 4.12
N ASN A 488 -4.39 17.87 4.00
CA ASN A 488 -3.91 18.59 2.83
C ASN A 488 -3.56 17.65 1.66
N ILE A 489 -3.89 18.08 0.45
CA ILE A 489 -3.50 17.43 -0.80
C ILE A 489 -2.61 18.41 -1.56
N VAL A 490 -1.34 18.04 -1.77
CA VAL A 490 -0.33 18.96 -2.29
C VAL A 490 0.40 18.35 -3.49
N SER A 491 0.58 19.12 -4.55
CA SER A 491 1.39 18.76 -5.72
C SER A 491 1.07 17.42 -6.36
N CYS A 492 -0.19 16.99 -6.29
CA CYS A 492 -0.63 15.71 -6.85
C CYS A 492 -1.13 15.86 -8.31
N THR A 493 -0.96 14.79 -9.10
CA THR A 493 -1.38 14.79 -10.50
C THR A 493 -2.26 13.57 -10.81
N ASN A 494 -3.43 13.82 -11.38
CA ASN A 494 -4.27 12.79 -11.96
C ASN A 494 -4.30 12.89 -13.49
N LYS A 495 -3.98 11.79 -14.18
CA LYS A 495 -4.11 11.65 -15.64
C LYS A 495 -5.14 10.58 -16.04
N GLY A 496 -5.54 9.75 -15.08
CA GLY A 496 -6.56 8.73 -15.30
C GLY A 496 -7.97 9.33 -15.29
N ASP A 497 -8.83 8.79 -16.13
CA ASP A 497 -10.23 9.18 -16.13
C ASP A 497 -10.93 8.76 -14.85
N VAL A 498 -11.82 9.61 -14.35
CA VAL A 498 -12.71 9.34 -13.22
C VAL A 498 -14.12 9.16 -13.76
N GLU A 499 -14.62 7.94 -13.74
CA GLU A 499 -15.93 7.58 -14.26
C GLU A 499 -16.84 7.08 -13.14
N VAL A 500 -17.99 7.70 -12.99
CA VAL A 500 -18.98 7.34 -11.99
C VAL A 500 -20.31 7.06 -12.65
N VAL A 501 -20.91 5.90 -12.33
CA VAL A 501 -22.17 5.46 -12.86
C VAL A 501 -23.12 5.12 -11.71
N TRP A 502 -24.29 5.78 -11.69
CA TRP A 502 -25.34 5.49 -10.73
C TRP A 502 -26.58 5.03 -11.44
N ILE A 503 -27.05 3.84 -11.10
CA ILE A 503 -28.24 3.24 -11.68
C ILE A 503 -29.25 3.02 -10.58
N THR A 504 -30.43 3.63 -10.74
CA THR A 504 -31.58 3.40 -9.86
C THR A 504 -32.50 2.38 -10.51
N ALA A 505 -32.87 1.32 -9.81
CA ALA A 505 -33.91 0.41 -10.33
C ALA A 505 -35.24 1.16 -10.33
N ALA A 506 -35.87 1.22 -11.50
CA ALA A 506 -37.19 1.86 -11.73
C ALA A 506 -37.34 3.29 -11.18
N HIS A 507 -36.99 4.25 -11.96
CA HIS A 507 -37.45 5.67 -12.02
C HIS A 507 -38.26 6.25 -10.83
N ASN A 508 -38.00 5.84 -9.62
CA ASN A 508 -38.74 6.31 -8.45
C ASN A 508 -38.09 7.59 -7.91
N ALA A 509 -38.70 8.73 -8.22
CA ALA A 509 -38.24 10.05 -7.79
C ALA A 509 -38.10 10.20 -6.24
N ALA A 510 -38.79 9.36 -5.46
CA ALA A 510 -38.67 9.37 -4.01
C ALA A 510 -37.35 8.79 -3.49
N MET A 511 -36.76 7.84 -4.19
CA MET A 511 -35.50 7.18 -3.81
C MET A 511 -34.28 8.05 -4.00
N ALA A 512 -34.31 8.96 -4.95
CA ALA A 512 -33.21 9.84 -5.27
C ALA A 512 -32.94 10.92 -4.20
N LYS A 513 -33.83 11.13 -3.24
CA LYS A 513 -33.72 12.22 -2.27
C LYS A 513 -32.52 12.14 -1.34
N ASN A 514 -31.96 10.96 -1.14
CA ASN A 514 -30.93 10.70 -0.13
C ASN A 514 -29.60 10.23 -0.72
N PHE A 515 -29.38 10.39 -2.01
CA PHE A 515 -28.10 10.08 -2.63
C PHE A 515 -27.22 11.33 -2.64
N VAL A 516 -25.98 11.22 -2.13
CA VAL A 516 -24.98 12.29 -2.14
C VAL A 516 -23.75 11.81 -2.88
N GLY A 517 -23.48 12.42 -4.01
CA GLY A 517 -22.29 12.16 -4.81
C GLY A 517 -21.30 13.30 -4.77
N GLN A 518 -20.05 12.95 -4.53
CA GLN A 518 -18.93 13.88 -4.53
C GLN A 518 -17.84 13.32 -5.43
N VAL A 519 -17.56 13.99 -6.54
CA VAL A 519 -16.60 13.49 -7.52
C VAL A 519 -15.67 14.62 -7.96
N GLY A 520 -14.38 14.33 -8.00
CA GLY A 520 -13.39 15.27 -8.51
C GLY A 520 -12.21 14.59 -9.19
N GLY A 521 -11.58 15.30 -10.08
CA GLY A 521 -10.39 14.78 -10.77
C GLY A 521 -9.21 14.55 -9.79
N ILE A 522 -9.13 15.34 -8.72
CA ILE A 522 -8.17 15.16 -7.63
C ILE A 522 -8.87 14.59 -6.40
N SER A 523 -9.91 15.25 -5.88
CA SER A 523 -10.61 14.82 -4.66
C SER A 523 -12.11 14.79 -4.84
N GLY A 524 -12.76 13.73 -4.37
CA GLY A 524 -14.22 13.70 -4.29
C GLY A 524 -14.73 14.75 -3.31
N GLY A 525 -14.11 14.88 -2.16
CA GLY A 525 -14.46 15.94 -1.24
C GLY A 525 -14.16 15.64 0.22
N ASP A 526 -14.48 16.59 1.09
CA ASP A 526 -14.46 16.43 2.53
C ASP A 526 -15.87 16.14 3.06
N TYR A 527 -15.95 15.20 3.99
CA TYR A 527 -17.24 14.76 4.50
C TYR A 527 -17.43 14.95 6.01
N HIS A 528 -16.42 15.34 6.73
CA HIS A 528 -16.54 15.43 8.18
C HIS A 528 -17.26 16.69 8.65
N SER A 529 -18.22 16.49 9.57
CA SER A 529 -19.03 17.52 10.20
C SER A 529 -18.22 18.44 11.14
N ASP A 530 -16.96 18.10 11.42
CA ASP A 530 -16.15 18.72 12.46
C ASP A 530 -15.09 19.62 11.83
N GLN A 531 -15.35 20.87 11.79
CA GLN A 531 -14.54 22.09 11.78
C GLN A 531 -13.06 22.08 11.29
N GLN A 532 -12.56 21.07 10.58
CA GLN A 532 -11.19 21.06 10.07
C GLN A 532 -11.16 21.03 8.54
N SER A 533 -10.16 21.68 7.97
CA SER A 533 -10.03 22.00 6.56
C SER A 533 -9.16 21.03 5.81
N SER A 534 -9.50 20.81 4.55
CA SER A 534 -8.61 20.21 3.55
C SER A 534 -8.19 21.29 2.57
N ASN A 535 -6.92 21.63 2.54
CA ASN A 535 -6.38 22.48 1.49
C ASN A 535 -5.90 21.62 0.32
N ILE A 536 -6.20 22.06 -0.90
CA ILE A 536 -5.72 21.44 -2.13
C ILE A 536 -4.86 22.47 -2.84
N ASP A 537 -3.55 22.23 -2.93
CA ASP A 537 -2.61 23.19 -3.48
C ASP A 537 -1.72 22.59 -4.56
N GLY A 538 -1.52 23.32 -5.64
CA GLY A 538 -0.61 22.95 -6.72
C GLY A 538 -0.95 21.65 -7.45
N CYS A 539 -2.19 21.18 -7.38
CA CYS A 539 -2.60 19.92 -8.00
C CYS A 539 -3.05 20.08 -9.44
N THR A 540 -2.81 19.04 -10.25
CA THR A 540 -3.21 19.03 -11.68
C THR A 540 -4.09 17.82 -11.99
N ASN A 541 -5.25 18.06 -12.62
CA ASN A 541 -6.06 17.04 -13.22
C ASN A 541 -5.98 17.13 -14.75
N GLU A 542 -5.60 16.02 -15.40
CA GLU A 542 -5.58 15.88 -16.86
C GLU A 542 -6.64 14.86 -17.35
N GLY A 543 -7.13 13.99 -16.46
CA GLY A 543 -8.14 12.98 -16.78
C GLY A 543 -9.56 13.55 -16.84
N ALA A 544 -10.40 12.99 -17.69
CA ALA A 544 -11.80 13.35 -17.76
C ALA A 544 -12.56 12.92 -16.50
N VAL A 545 -13.53 13.72 -16.09
CA VAL A 545 -14.47 13.42 -14.98
C VAL A 545 -15.85 13.23 -15.59
N SER A 546 -16.35 12.00 -15.66
CA SER A 546 -17.63 11.67 -16.25
C SER A 546 -18.56 11.05 -15.22
N ILE A 547 -19.77 11.60 -15.14
CA ILE A 547 -20.78 11.15 -14.22
C ILE A 547 -22.07 10.87 -14.98
N THR A 548 -22.57 9.64 -14.87
CA THR A 548 -23.83 9.23 -15.45
C THR A 548 -24.81 8.80 -14.36
N CYS A 549 -26.03 9.30 -14.41
CA CYS A 549 -27.09 8.91 -13.47
C CYS A 549 -28.46 8.89 -14.13
N ASP A 550 -29.28 7.92 -13.78
CA ASP A 550 -30.68 7.84 -14.21
C ASP A 550 -31.67 8.47 -13.19
N SER A 551 -31.19 9.14 -12.17
CA SER A 551 -31.97 9.67 -11.05
C SER A 551 -32.16 11.19 -11.06
N SER A 552 -33.34 11.63 -10.65
CA SER A 552 -33.75 13.02 -10.75
C SER A 552 -33.53 13.91 -9.52
N GLN A 553 -33.03 13.41 -8.39
CA GLN A 553 -32.97 14.22 -7.15
C GLN A 553 -31.76 13.92 -6.27
N SER A 554 -30.76 14.79 -6.23
CA SER A 554 -29.76 14.74 -5.19
C SER A 554 -28.93 16.04 -5.11
N ASN A 555 -28.39 16.36 -3.92
CA ASN A 555 -27.41 17.43 -3.74
C ASN A 555 -26.03 16.89 -4.05
N ASN A 556 -25.59 16.96 -5.31
CA ASN A 556 -24.33 16.44 -5.77
C ASN A 556 -23.35 17.56 -6.09
N ALA A 557 -22.07 17.30 -5.93
CA ALA A 557 -21.03 18.25 -6.24
C ALA A 557 -19.90 17.59 -7.05
N PHE A 558 -19.57 18.16 -8.19
CA PHE A 558 -18.64 17.63 -9.17
C PHE A 558 -17.66 18.70 -9.62
N GLY A 559 -16.38 18.38 -9.65
CA GLY A 559 -15.36 19.33 -10.06
C GLY A 559 -14.20 18.70 -10.82
N GLY A 560 -13.59 19.47 -11.66
CA GLY A 560 -12.35 19.04 -12.32
C GLY A 560 -11.21 18.79 -11.33
N ILE A 561 -11.21 19.52 -10.21
CA ILE A 561 -10.27 19.31 -9.11
C ILE A 561 -11.00 18.68 -7.91
N VAL A 562 -12.06 19.29 -7.39
CA VAL A 562 -12.74 18.79 -6.19
C VAL A 562 -14.26 18.87 -6.32
N GLY A 563 -14.94 17.79 -5.89
CA GLY A 563 -16.40 17.81 -5.84
C GLY A 563 -16.91 18.73 -4.76
N TRP A 564 -16.69 18.37 -3.49
CA TRP A 564 -17.15 19.15 -2.34
C TRP A 564 -16.03 19.38 -1.33
N PRO A 565 -15.43 20.58 -1.26
CA PRO A 565 -14.24 20.82 -0.43
C PRO A 565 -14.51 20.95 1.09
N GLY A 566 -15.75 20.71 1.54
CA GLY A 566 -16.08 20.69 2.97
C GLY A 566 -17.22 21.60 3.39
N LYS A 567 -17.33 21.91 4.68
CA LYS A 567 -18.49 22.57 5.28
C LYS A 567 -18.55 24.07 4.93
N GLU A 568 -19.68 24.53 4.44
CA GLU A 568 -19.93 25.91 3.99
C GLU A 568 -19.77 27.00 5.07
N ASN A 569 -19.67 26.63 6.36
CA ASN A 569 -19.72 27.57 7.49
C ASN A 569 -18.44 27.61 8.33
N ALA A 570 -17.39 26.90 7.97
CA ALA A 570 -16.16 26.90 8.76
C ALA A 570 -15.34 28.16 8.44
N ALA A 571 -15.08 28.98 9.42
CA ALA A 571 -14.28 30.18 9.28
C ALA A 571 -12.89 29.86 8.73
N GLY A 572 -12.70 30.10 7.43
CA GLY A 572 -11.38 30.39 6.85
C GLY A 572 -10.53 29.22 6.42
N LEU A 573 -11.03 28.01 6.14
CA LEU A 573 -10.10 26.90 6.17
C LEU A 573 -10.01 26.01 4.94
N ASN A 574 -10.97 26.00 4.01
CA ASN A 574 -10.85 25.17 2.81
C ASN A 574 -10.41 26.05 1.64
N GLU A 575 -9.18 25.86 1.19
CA GLU A 575 -8.66 26.58 0.03
C GLU A 575 -8.27 25.62 -1.08
N VAL A 576 -8.68 25.93 -2.31
CA VAL A 576 -8.19 25.32 -3.55
C VAL A 576 -7.30 26.36 -4.23
N ALA A 577 -5.99 26.15 -4.14
CA ALA A 577 -5.02 27.12 -4.61
C ALA A 577 -4.13 26.55 -5.72
N ASN A 578 -3.78 27.39 -6.70
CA ASN A 578 -2.79 27.08 -7.74
C ASN A 578 -3.04 25.78 -8.51
N CYS A 579 -4.31 25.30 -8.53
CA CYS A 579 -4.66 24.04 -9.17
C CYS A 579 -4.99 24.24 -10.66
N VAL A 580 -4.74 23.19 -11.45
CA VAL A 580 -4.99 23.20 -12.89
C VAL A 580 -5.87 22.04 -13.28
N ASN A 581 -7.04 22.32 -13.84
CA ASN A 581 -7.88 21.32 -14.49
C ASN A 581 -7.72 21.40 -16.01
N ARG A 582 -7.39 20.27 -16.65
CA ARG A 582 -7.34 20.09 -18.11
C ARG A 582 -8.33 19.06 -18.60
N GLY A 583 -8.86 18.21 -17.70
CA GLY A 583 -9.83 17.19 -18.02
C GLY A 583 -11.25 17.75 -18.15
N ASP A 584 -12.01 17.24 -19.08
CA ASP A 584 -13.41 17.62 -19.25
C ASP A 584 -14.25 17.11 -18.07
N VAL A 585 -15.28 17.86 -17.70
CA VAL A 585 -16.27 17.47 -16.69
C VAL A 585 -17.62 17.30 -17.37
N THR A 586 -18.07 16.05 -17.51
CA THR A 586 -19.33 15.71 -18.18
C THR A 586 -20.35 15.15 -17.21
N LEU A 587 -21.56 15.67 -17.27
CA LEU A 587 -22.69 15.23 -16.47
C LEU A 587 -23.83 14.77 -17.36
N ASP A 588 -24.32 13.55 -17.13
CA ASP A 588 -25.48 13.00 -17.86
C ASP A 588 -26.54 12.52 -16.85
N GLY A 589 -27.72 13.11 -16.92
CA GLY A 589 -28.89 12.63 -16.20
C GLY A 589 -29.20 13.24 -14.83
N PHE A 590 -28.43 14.20 -14.31
CA PHE A 590 -28.59 14.72 -12.93
C PHE A 590 -29.46 15.96 -12.79
N SER A 591 -30.16 16.05 -11.65
CA SER A 591 -30.74 17.30 -11.15
C SER A 591 -30.10 17.76 -9.84
N LYS A 592 -30.22 19.06 -9.55
CA LYS A 592 -29.70 19.72 -8.33
C LYS A 592 -28.19 19.50 -8.09
N SER A 593 -27.44 19.41 -9.15
CA SER A 593 -26.01 19.22 -9.09
C SER A 593 -25.25 20.53 -9.19
N ARG A 594 -24.09 20.56 -8.58
CA ARG A 594 -23.16 21.69 -8.59
C ARG A 594 -21.92 21.24 -9.33
N VAL A 595 -21.60 21.87 -10.44
CA VAL A 595 -20.50 21.46 -11.31
C VAL A 595 -19.55 22.62 -11.53
N GLY A 596 -18.28 22.43 -11.24
CA GLY A 596 -17.25 23.44 -11.46
C GLY A 596 -16.05 22.89 -12.22
N GLY A 597 -15.41 23.70 -13.02
CA GLY A 597 -14.14 23.33 -13.64
C GLY A 597 -13.04 23.10 -12.60
N ILE A 598 -13.12 23.78 -11.48
CA ILE A 598 -12.24 23.57 -10.31
C ILE A 598 -13.01 22.93 -9.17
N SER A 599 -14.09 23.54 -8.68
CA SER A 599 -14.85 23.03 -7.54
C SER A 599 -16.35 23.01 -7.80
N GLY A 600 -16.99 21.89 -7.47
CA GLY A 600 -18.45 21.81 -7.48
C GLY A 600 -19.09 22.63 -6.38
N GLY A 601 -18.54 22.57 -5.16
CA GLY A 601 -19.04 23.25 -3.96
C GLY A 601 -18.28 24.52 -3.59
N ALA A 602 -18.79 25.22 -2.57
CA ALA A 602 -18.24 26.47 -2.07
C ALA A 602 -16.84 26.28 -1.46
N THR A 603 -15.90 27.12 -1.86
CA THR A 603 -14.51 27.11 -1.36
C THR A 603 -13.86 28.48 -1.58
N LYS A 604 -12.84 28.80 -0.76
CA LYS A 604 -11.86 29.81 -1.11
C LYS A 604 -11.05 29.29 -2.29
N CYS A 605 -10.99 30.03 -3.39
CA CYS A 605 -10.28 29.61 -4.59
C CYS A 605 -9.32 30.69 -5.03
N SER A 606 -8.03 30.35 -5.23
CA SER A 606 -7.02 31.31 -5.63
C SER A 606 -6.05 30.74 -6.67
N GLY A 607 -5.66 31.54 -7.65
CA GLY A 607 -4.64 31.20 -8.64
C GLY A 607 -4.91 29.97 -9.50
N SER A 608 -6.12 29.41 -9.44
CA SER A 608 -6.46 28.12 -10.09
C SER A 608 -6.99 28.35 -11.53
N LYS A 609 -6.72 27.38 -12.40
CA LYS A 609 -7.04 27.50 -13.85
C LYS A 609 -7.83 26.29 -14.36
N ASN A 610 -8.91 26.56 -15.08
CA ASN A 610 -9.66 25.53 -15.78
C ASN A 610 -9.46 25.66 -17.31
N TYR A 611 -9.08 24.56 -17.94
CA TYR A 611 -9.00 24.39 -19.39
C TYR A 611 -9.98 23.32 -19.92
N GLY A 612 -10.48 22.46 -19.03
CA GLY A 612 -11.40 21.39 -19.40
C GLY A 612 -12.80 21.93 -19.69
N LYS A 613 -13.47 21.33 -20.68
CA LYS A 613 -14.86 21.62 -21.00
C LYS A 613 -15.79 21.14 -19.89
N ILE A 614 -16.81 21.92 -19.57
CA ILE A 614 -17.90 21.51 -18.67
C ILE A 614 -19.15 21.28 -19.52
N TYR A 615 -19.69 20.08 -19.47
CA TYR A 615 -20.81 19.69 -20.33
C TYR A 615 -21.94 19.01 -19.56
N LEU A 616 -23.12 19.57 -19.63
CA LEU A 616 -24.35 18.96 -19.15
C LEU A 616 -25.13 18.38 -20.35
N LYS A 617 -25.09 17.03 -20.42
CA LYS A 617 -25.73 16.24 -21.46
C LYS A 617 -27.00 15.60 -20.91
N GLY A 618 -28.11 16.05 -21.16
CA GLY A 618 -29.34 15.48 -20.60
C GLY A 618 -29.60 15.83 -19.15
N GLY A 619 -30.82 15.66 -18.67
CA GLY A 619 -31.20 15.81 -17.25
C GLY A 619 -32.02 17.01 -16.90
N LEU A 620 -32.03 17.40 -15.64
CA LEU A 620 -33.05 18.23 -15.02
C LEU A 620 -32.58 19.67 -14.76
N THR A 621 -33.55 20.55 -14.63
CA THR A 621 -33.47 22.01 -14.75
C THR A 621 -32.73 22.74 -13.59
N ASN A 622 -32.22 22.03 -12.61
CA ASN A 622 -31.69 22.64 -11.36
C ASN A 622 -30.17 22.42 -11.14
N CYS A 623 -29.37 22.39 -12.21
CA CYS A 623 -27.91 22.32 -12.07
C CYS A 623 -27.27 23.71 -12.04
N SER A 624 -26.23 23.87 -11.23
CA SER A 624 -25.37 25.07 -11.23
C SER A 624 -24.04 24.72 -11.84
N MET A 625 -23.67 25.40 -12.92
CA MET A 625 -22.42 25.14 -13.64
C MET A 625 -21.55 26.39 -13.69
N GLY A 626 -20.32 26.29 -13.22
CA GLY A 626 -19.37 27.39 -13.25
C GLY A 626 -18.01 27.00 -13.81
N GLY A 627 -17.41 27.85 -14.61
CA GLY A 627 -16.08 27.60 -15.15
C GLY A 627 -15.02 27.35 -14.08
N ILE A 628 -15.19 27.97 -12.93
CA ILE A 628 -14.36 27.75 -11.74
C ILE A 628 -15.17 27.04 -10.64
N ILE A 629 -16.31 27.59 -10.21
CA ILE A 629 -17.10 27.05 -9.08
C ILE A 629 -18.55 26.86 -9.47
N GLY A 630 -19.10 25.67 -9.22
CA GLY A 630 -20.49 25.37 -9.47
C GLY A 630 -21.44 26.17 -8.58
N PHE A 631 -21.21 26.17 -7.27
CA PHE A 631 -21.96 26.95 -6.29
C PHE A 631 -21.03 27.59 -5.27
N GLN A 632 -21.12 28.90 -5.08
CA GLN A 632 -20.30 29.65 -4.13
C GLN A 632 -21.14 30.28 -3.03
N ASN A 633 -20.62 30.18 -1.79
CA ASN A 633 -21.19 30.82 -0.63
C ASN A 633 -20.05 31.10 0.38
N PHE A 634 -20.06 32.25 1.04
CA PHE A 634 -19.13 32.67 2.09
C PHE A 634 -17.68 32.98 1.69
N PHE A 635 -17.16 32.53 0.55
CA PHE A 635 -15.72 32.56 0.26
C PHE A 635 -15.38 33.44 -0.95
N ASN A 636 -14.19 34.04 -0.92
CA ASN A 636 -13.66 34.85 -2.01
C ASN A 636 -13.01 33.98 -3.11
N VAL A 637 -12.99 34.52 -4.32
CA VAL A 637 -12.31 33.92 -5.47
C VAL A 637 -11.34 34.95 -6.06
N SER A 638 -10.06 34.60 -6.17
CA SER A 638 -9.04 35.53 -6.63
C SER A 638 -8.08 34.94 -7.63
N ASN A 639 -7.75 35.69 -8.66
CA ASN A 639 -6.75 35.32 -9.69
C ASN A 639 -7.02 33.96 -10.35
N CYS A 640 -8.30 33.54 -10.44
CA CYS A 640 -8.66 32.30 -11.11
C CYS A 640 -9.00 32.56 -12.57
N GLU A 641 -8.67 31.58 -13.42
CA GLU A 641 -8.84 31.73 -14.88
C GLU A 641 -9.64 30.56 -15.44
N ASN A 642 -10.70 30.85 -16.20
CA ASN A 642 -11.43 29.86 -16.96
C ASN A 642 -11.23 30.02 -18.46
N TYR A 643 -10.68 28.97 -19.08
CA TYR A 643 -10.51 28.83 -20.53
C TYR A 643 -11.35 27.68 -21.11
N GLY A 644 -11.93 26.84 -20.24
CA GLY A 644 -12.77 25.71 -20.64
C GLY A 644 -14.16 26.16 -21.05
N ASP A 645 -14.62 25.70 -22.20
CA ASP A 645 -15.96 25.96 -22.70
C ASP A 645 -17.02 25.33 -21.78
N ILE A 646 -18.18 25.97 -21.73
CA ILE A 646 -19.32 25.49 -20.96
C ILE A 646 -20.50 25.27 -21.90
N ALA A 647 -21.04 24.07 -21.93
CA ALA A 647 -22.18 23.74 -22.76
C ALA A 647 -23.25 22.99 -21.96
N SER A 648 -24.50 23.21 -22.35
CA SER A 648 -25.65 22.47 -21.82
C SER A 648 -26.66 22.19 -22.93
N ASP A 649 -27.14 20.95 -23.02
CA ASP A 649 -28.26 20.55 -23.86
C ASP A 649 -29.61 20.82 -23.17
N VAL A 650 -29.57 21.17 -21.87
CA VAL A 650 -30.74 21.35 -21.03
C VAL A 650 -30.93 22.84 -20.71
N LYS A 651 -32.14 23.33 -20.88
CA LYS A 651 -32.51 24.67 -20.43
C LYS A 651 -32.56 24.75 -18.93
N LEU A 652 -31.66 25.55 -18.33
CA LEU A 652 -31.67 25.80 -16.90
C LEU A 652 -32.58 26.97 -16.56
N ALA A 653 -33.55 26.73 -15.71
CA ALA A 653 -34.66 27.66 -15.46
C ALA A 653 -34.32 28.85 -14.57
N GLY A 654 -33.25 28.75 -13.77
CA GLY A 654 -32.84 29.85 -12.89
C GLY A 654 -33.84 30.21 -11.78
N THR A 655 -34.55 29.23 -11.24
CA THR A 655 -35.56 29.48 -10.17
C THR A 655 -34.96 29.88 -8.86
N GLU A 656 -35.66 30.69 -8.05
CA GLU A 656 -35.21 31.35 -6.84
C GLU A 656 -35.02 30.43 -5.60
N SER A 657 -34.97 29.12 -5.77
CA SER A 657 -34.75 28.19 -4.66
C SER A 657 -33.25 27.96 -4.39
N SER A 658 -32.89 27.50 -3.23
CA SER A 658 -31.49 27.19 -2.78
C SER A 658 -30.71 26.20 -3.66
N ALA A 659 -31.30 25.73 -4.73
CA ALA A 659 -30.75 24.86 -5.74
C ALA A 659 -31.02 25.41 -7.16
N ALA A 660 -31.03 26.73 -7.30
CA ALA A 660 -31.30 27.41 -8.57
C ALA A 660 -30.28 27.00 -9.63
N GLY A 661 -30.78 26.50 -10.76
CA GLY A 661 -29.94 26.14 -11.91
C GLY A 661 -29.47 27.38 -12.67
N GLY A 662 -28.16 27.55 -12.81
CA GLY A 662 -27.56 28.64 -13.59
C GLY A 662 -26.20 28.30 -14.14
N ILE A 663 -25.82 28.97 -15.20
CA ILE A 663 -24.52 28.77 -15.87
C ILE A 663 -23.75 30.09 -15.88
N GLY A 664 -22.53 30.06 -15.33
CA GLY A 664 -21.61 31.21 -15.36
C GLY A 664 -20.22 30.82 -15.81
N GLY A 665 -19.61 31.63 -16.63
CA GLY A 665 -18.21 31.40 -17.05
C GLY A 665 -17.21 31.37 -15.89
N LEU A 666 -17.58 31.97 -14.75
CA LEU A 666 -16.80 31.90 -13.51
C LEU A 666 -17.55 31.08 -12.44
N VAL A 667 -18.79 31.46 -12.11
CA VAL A 667 -19.58 30.83 -11.04
C VAL A 667 -21.01 30.54 -11.50
N GLY A 668 -21.47 29.31 -11.28
CA GLY A 668 -22.81 28.87 -11.68
C GLY A 668 -23.93 29.49 -10.85
N ALA A 669 -23.80 29.42 -9.53
CA ALA A 669 -24.77 30.04 -8.62
C ALA A 669 -24.10 30.59 -7.35
N LEU A 670 -24.68 31.64 -6.78
CA LEU A 670 -24.23 32.29 -5.56
C LEU A 670 -25.26 32.18 -4.43
N GLY A 671 -24.74 31.97 -3.23
CA GLY A 671 -25.51 32.20 -2.00
C GLY A 671 -25.61 33.70 -1.64
N ASN A 672 -26.33 33.97 -0.56
CA ASN A 672 -26.58 35.34 -0.10
C ASN A 672 -25.59 35.79 1.00
N THR A 673 -24.29 35.91 0.66
CA THR A 673 -23.25 36.30 1.61
C THR A 673 -22.27 37.30 0.97
N ALA A 674 -21.55 38.04 1.82
CA ALA A 674 -20.50 38.97 1.35
C ALA A 674 -19.36 38.15 0.67
N GLN A 675 -19.04 38.51 -0.56
CA GLN A 675 -18.02 37.85 -1.35
C GLN A 675 -17.29 38.85 -2.27
N VAL A 676 -16.02 38.60 -2.51
CA VAL A 676 -15.20 39.38 -3.43
C VAL A 676 -14.58 38.46 -4.48
N TYR A 677 -14.77 38.82 -5.74
CA TYR A 677 -14.13 38.18 -6.89
C TYR A 677 -13.11 39.18 -7.46
N SER A 678 -11.84 38.86 -7.47
CA SER A 678 -10.79 39.80 -7.87
C SER A 678 -9.77 39.18 -8.80
N GLY A 679 -9.35 39.91 -9.82
CA GLY A 679 -8.30 39.52 -10.74
C GLY A 679 -8.56 38.26 -11.56
N CYS A 680 -9.82 37.82 -11.64
CA CYS A 680 -10.17 36.61 -12.37
C CYS A 680 -10.27 36.88 -13.88
N LYS A 681 -10.08 35.81 -14.69
CA LYS A 681 -10.22 35.84 -16.13
C LYS A 681 -11.23 34.80 -16.63
N VAL A 682 -12.08 35.17 -17.56
CA VAL A 682 -12.98 34.27 -18.29
C VAL A 682 -12.73 34.45 -19.77
N ASP A 683 -12.28 33.39 -20.44
CA ASP A 683 -11.99 33.38 -21.87
C ASP A 683 -12.47 32.06 -22.46
N CYS A 684 -13.79 31.91 -22.55
CA CYS A 684 -14.46 30.66 -22.93
C CYS A 684 -15.70 30.93 -23.78
N SER A 685 -16.21 29.85 -24.40
CA SER A 685 -17.51 29.86 -25.04
C SER A 685 -18.56 29.30 -24.09
N VAL A 686 -19.70 29.98 -23.98
CA VAL A 686 -20.89 29.47 -23.29
C VAL A 686 -21.96 29.19 -24.31
N THR A 687 -22.41 27.91 -24.40
CA THR A 687 -23.42 27.47 -25.35
C THR A 687 -24.57 26.79 -24.61
N VAL A 688 -25.76 27.36 -24.72
CA VAL A 688 -26.91 26.92 -23.92
C VAL A 688 -28.20 27.10 -24.74
N PRO A 689 -29.29 26.34 -24.46
CA PRO A 689 -30.58 26.56 -25.03
C PRO A 689 -31.13 27.96 -24.73
N ASP A 690 -31.88 28.53 -25.67
CA ASP A 690 -32.47 29.85 -25.53
C ASP A 690 -33.32 30.03 -24.29
N GLY A 691 -33.13 31.16 -23.63
CA GLY A 691 -33.78 31.49 -22.34
C GLY A 691 -33.26 30.71 -21.16
N SER A 692 -32.08 30.07 -21.25
CA SER A 692 -31.38 29.52 -20.09
C SER A 692 -30.88 30.62 -19.17
N ALA A 693 -30.83 30.33 -17.89
CA ALA A 693 -30.22 31.19 -16.86
C ALA A 693 -28.70 31.12 -16.95
N ALA A 694 -28.11 31.90 -17.87
CA ALA A 694 -26.70 31.83 -18.19
C ALA A 694 -26.08 33.22 -18.45
N SER A 695 -24.79 33.37 -18.12
CA SER A 695 -23.95 34.51 -18.51
C SER A 695 -22.46 34.13 -18.49
N LEU A 696 -21.60 35.04 -18.90
CA LEU A 696 -20.16 34.81 -18.94
C LEU A 696 -19.45 34.95 -17.57
N ILE A 697 -20.10 35.46 -16.55
CA ILE A 697 -19.51 35.57 -15.21
C ILE A 697 -20.33 34.77 -14.20
N LEU A 698 -21.60 35.12 -14.02
CA LEU A 698 -22.47 34.57 -12.97
C LEU A 698 -23.77 34.03 -13.58
N GLY A 699 -24.11 32.77 -13.22
CA GLY A 699 -25.37 32.17 -13.67
C GLY A 699 -26.58 32.70 -12.91
N VAL A 700 -26.65 32.47 -11.60
CA VAL A 700 -27.80 32.83 -10.73
C VAL A 700 -27.34 33.29 -9.35
N ILE A 701 -28.07 34.22 -8.75
CA ILE A 701 -27.95 34.51 -7.29
C ILE A 701 -29.14 33.82 -6.59
N GLY A 702 -28.78 32.97 -5.57
CA GLY A 702 -29.78 32.14 -4.89
C GLY A 702 -30.67 32.88 -3.91
N GLN A 703 -31.75 32.25 -3.57
CA GLN A 703 -32.79 32.34 -2.54
C GLN A 703 -33.56 33.65 -2.31
N ASN A 704 -32.99 34.81 -2.51
CA ASN A 704 -33.75 36.06 -2.43
C ASN A 704 -33.12 37.07 -3.38
N LYS A 705 -33.91 37.73 -4.18
CA LYS A 705 -33.49 38.83 -5.06
C LYS A 705 -32.81 39.99 -4.34
N ALA A 706 -32.79 39.96 -3.00
CA ALA A 706 -32.14 40.93 -2.15
C ALA A 706 -30.80 40.35 -1.66
N VAL A 707 -29.70 40.64 -2.33
CA VAL A 707 -28.37 40.51 -1.76
C VAL A 707 -28.24 41.52 -0.61
N THR A 708 -28.38 41.03 0.60
CA THR A 708 -28.35 41.89 1.83
C THR A 708 -26.92 42.26 2.22
N THR A 709 -25.94 41.62 1.64
CA THR A 709 -24.49 41.75 1.92
C THR A 709 -23.74 42.21 0.67
N LYS A 710 -22.56 42.83 0.86
CA LYS A 710 -21.75 43.35 -0.23
C LYS A 710 -21.20 42.24 -1.11
N LEU A 711 -21.48 42.30 -2.42
CA LEU A 711 -20.95 41.41 -3.45
C LEU A 711 -20.12 42.23 -4.45
N GLU A 712 -18.80 41.96 -4.53
CA GLU A 712 -17.91 42.65 -5.47
C GLU A 712 -17.47 41.69 -6.58
N ILE A 713 -17.90 41.94 -7.80
CA ILE A 713 -17.52 41.21 -9.00
C ILE A 713 -16.43 42.01 -9.72
N GLY A 714 -15.18 41.73 -9.34
CA GLY A 714 -14.01 42.55 -9.64
C GLY A 714 -13.86 43.74 -8.68
N THR A 715 -12.64 44.12 -8.37
CA THR A 715 -12.32 45.37 -7.68
C THR A 715 -11.74 46.40 -8.66
N ALA A 716 -11.65 47.64 -8.24
CA ALA A 716 -11.05 48.69 -9.09
C ALA A 716 -9.59 48.38 -9.44
N GLU A 717 -8.85 47.83 -8.47
CA GLU A 717 -7.43 47.45 -8.61
C GLU A 717 -7.25 46.12 -9.36
N ALA A 718 -8.23 45.20 -9.20
CA ALA A 718 -8.18 43.85 -9.76
C ALA A 718 -9.50 43.49 -10.44
N PRO A 719 -9.81 44.09 -11.60
CA PRO A 719 -11.06 43.82 -12.36
C PRO A 719 -11.09 42.39 -12.88
N ILE A 720 -12.32 41.87 -13.14
CA ILE A 720 -12.47 40.65 -13.90
C ILE A 720 -12.26 40.95 -15.39
N LYS A 721 -11.52 40.15 -16.08
CA LYS A 721 -11.31 40.22 -17.52
C LYS A 721 -12.14 39.19 -18.25
N ILE A 722 -12.81 39.56 -19.32
CA ILE A 722 -13.62 38.67 -20.12
C ILE A 722 -13.32 38.71 -21.61
N LYS A 723 -13.33 37.53 -22.22
CA LYS A 723 -13.31 37.25 -23.66
C LYS A 723 -14.17 36.04 -23.97
N GLY A 724 -14.19 35.59 -25.22
CA GLY A 724 -14.86 34.37 -25.66
C GLY A 724 -16.13 34.65 -26.45
N SER A 725 -17.13 33.76 -26.27
CA SER A 725 -18.42 33.87 -27.01
C SER A 725 -19.59 33.40 -26.15
N PHE A 726 -20.78 33.85 -26.51
CA PHE A 726 -22.04 33.41 -25.95
C PHE A 726 -23.01 33.03 -27.06
N ASN A 727 -23.47 31.78 -27.11
CA ASN A 727 -24.32 31.19 -28.18
C ASN A 727 -23.84 31.59 -29.58
N GLY A 728 -22.55 31.44 -29.84
CA GLY A 728 -21.92 31.75 -31.13
C GLY A 728 -21.61 33.23 -31.37
N THR A 729 -22.10 34.15 -30.54
CA THR A 729 -21.77 35.57 -30.62
C THR A 729 -20.42 35.86 -29.97
N THR A 730 -19.42 36.22 -30.76
CA THR A 730 -18.10 36.61 -30.25
C THR A 730 -18.18 37.93 -29.48
N LEU A 731 -17.54 37.97 -28.28
CA LEU A 731 -17.44 39.19 -27.51
C LEU A 731 -16.51 40.23 -28.14
N SER A 732 -16.86 41.48 -27.92
CA SER A 732 -16.10 42.65 -28.31
C SER A 732 -16.24 43.74 -27.27
N ALA A 733 -15.44 44.80 -27.37
CA ALA A 733 -15.55 45.95 -26.49
C ALA A 733 -16.93 46.66 -26.59
N ALA A 734 -17.69 46.42 -27.68
CA ALA A 734 -19.00 47.04 -27.89
C ALA A 734 -20.16 46.19 -27.30
N ASN A 735 -20.01 44.87 -27.10
CA ASN A 735 -21.12 44.02 -26.73
C ASN A 735 -20.91 43.22 -25.43
N TYR A 736 -19.71 43.18 -24.82
CA TYR A 736 -19.41 42.33 -23.70
C TYR A 736 -20.31 42.58 -22.48
N GLU A 737 -20.74 43.82 -22.23
CA GLU A 737 -21.62 44.16 -21.12
C GLU A 737 -22.98 43.46 -21.19
N THR A 738 -23.48 43.13 -22.39
CA THR A 738 -24.74 42.39 -22.59
C THR A 738 -24.65 40.97 -22.08
N TYR A 739 -23.45 40.35 -22.15
CA TYR A 739 -23.27 38.93 -21.85
C TYR A 739 -22.51 38.65 -20.52
N MET A 740 -21.95 39.73 -19.91
CA MET A 740 -21.23 39.55 -18.63
C MET A 740 -22.14 39.20 -17.46
N ARG A 741 -23.42 39.59 -17.54
CA ARG A 741 -24.47 39.33 -16.54
C ARG A 741 -25.80 39.05 -17.21
N ARG A 742 -26.69 38.39 -16.48
CA ARG A 742 -28.09 38.23 -16.96
C ARG A 742 -28.85 39.57 -16.92
N PRO A 743 -29.77 39.82 -17.86
CA PRO A 743 -30.59 41.04 -17.86
C PRO A 743 -31.46 41.20 -16.62
N ASP A 744 -31.96 40.11 -16.05
CA ASP A 744 -32.78 40.07 -14.83
C ASP A 744 -32.00 40.30 -13.51
N PHE A 745 -30.68 40.27 -13.55
CA PHE A 745 -29.85 40.84 -12.52
C PHE A 745 -29.91 42.38 -12.50
N SER A 746 -30.86 42.94 -13.20
CA SER A 746 -31.08 44.33 -13.13
C SER A 746 -31.39 44.70 -11.73
N LEU A 747 -30.40 44.91 -11.00
CA LEU A 747 -30.49 46.11 -10.74
C LEU A 747 -30.98 46.93 -9.71
N VAL A 748 -31.49 46.36 -8.75
CA VAL A 748 -32.03 47.20 -7.66
C VAL A 748 -31.25 46.97 -6.38
N ASN A 749 -30.09 46.38 -6.47
CA ASN A 749 -29.31 46.08 -5.27
C ASN A 749 -27.99 46.88 -5.29
N SER A 750 -27.99 47.99 -4.56
CA SER A 750 -26.81 48.83 -4.32
C SER A 750 -25.62 48.08 -3.68
N ASN A 751 -25.81 46.81 -3.30
CA ASN A 751 -24.80 45.97 -2.69
C ASN A 751 -23.98 45.17 -3.69
N ILE A 752 -24.30 45.19 -5.00
CA ILE A 752 -23.55 44.49 -6.04
C ILE A 752 -22.76 45.52 -6.87
N THR A 753 -21.44 45.36 -6.91
CA THR A 753 -20.59 46.14 -7.79
C THR A 753 -19.94 45.26 -8.86
N PHE A 754 -19.88 45.77 -10.09
CA PHE A 754 -19.22 45.12 -11.22
C PHE A 754 -18.06 45.96 -11.72
N ASN A 755 -16.85 45.44 -11.61
CA ASN A 755 -15.62 45.99 -12.24
C ASN A 755 -15.11 44.93 -13.23
N VAL A 756 -15.63 45.00 -14.44
CA VAL A 756 -15.35 44.04 -15.53
C VAL A 756 -14.77 44.78 -16.70
N LYS A 757 -13.77 44.21 -17.32
CA LYS A 757 -13.13 44.75 -18.53
C LYS A 757 -13.08 43.75 -19.65
N PHE A 758 -13.30 44.18 -20.88
CA PHE A 758 -13.06 43.36 -22.05
C PHE A 758 -11.55 43.37 -22.41
N GLY A 759 -11.03 42.19 -22.67
CA GLY A 759 -9.61 42.04 -23.08
C GLY A 759 -8.82 41.10 -22.14
N ASP A 760 -7.53 41.04 -22.42
CA ASP A 760 -6.57 40.23 -21.65
C ASP A 760 -6.22 40.80 -20.28
#